data_855ed8b1dacd7e79dd477a42b9efcef5
#
_entry.id   855ed8b1dacd7e79dd477a42b9efcef5
#
_cell.length_a   1.000
_cell.length_b   1.000
_cell.length_c   1.000
_cell.angle_alpha   90.00
_cell.angle_beta   90.00
_cell.angle_gamma   90.00
#
_symmetry.space_group_name_H-M   'P 1'
#
loop_
_entity.id
_entity.type
_entity.pdbx_description
1 polymer ?
#
loop_
_entity_poly.entity_id
_entity_poly.type
_entity_poly.pdbx_seq_one_letter_code
_entity_poly.pdbx_strand_id
1 'polypeptide(L)'
;MDYAATILSKLPGASRRDYGLRQLVETLKSYLPSEHIEQITRAYAFGADAHDGQTRKSGEPYITHPVAVAQELAEMHLDAQAITAAILHDVVEDTSASLADIEENFGQEVAQLVDGVSKLDQIQFRSQAEAQAESFRKMMMAMIEDIRVILVKLSDRLHNMQTLGAMPAVKKKRIARETLDIYAPIANRLGINRLKIQLEDLGFMHLHPFRYRVLDKALKKSKGSQRQIVKRISDEFSKAMAEEAIDGEVIGRTKHLYSIYKKMAEKKRPLSDIVDVYGFRIIVDNVNTCYQTLGLVHGLYKPMPGRFKDYIAIPRINGYQSLHTTLFGPKGLPLEVQIRTREMDRVAESGVASHWLYKADEKSDATPQRRAREWLANLAEIQQSGTSEEFLESVKVDLFPDKIYVFTPKGDIMPLPKGATTVDFAYAVHTDIGDRCVAAKVDRGLVPLRTPLQNGQTVEVITARGAKPNPNWLTFVRSAKARSAIRNHMKNLRSTESVDLGKRLLDKSLKDLGSSLRKVGKVRMADALGELGLNNTAELFEQLGLGERLAPLTARMLVGVDDEEKSDDSLASLIIAGTEGMVVSYAKCCYPIPGDDVMGYLTAGRGVVIHRNTCGNLSKFRKQPEKWIAVTWEKNIDRDFVCQIQTETRNRAGVLAEVAATIADCGSNIEQVEVLGRHEDCSVLSFLLTVRDRSHLAQIMRNVRKMQNVLRVSRDCA
;
A
#
# COMPACT_ATOMS: atom_id res chain seq x y z
N MET A 1 -42.44 -8.55 33.51
CA MET A 1 -41.49 -9.30 34.38
C MET A 1 -40.10 -9.16 33.76
N ASP A 2 -39.13 -8.86 34.58
CA ASP A 2 -37.74 -8.76 34.15
C ASP A 2 -37.21 -10.18 33.86
N TYR A 3 -37.16 -10.56 32.58
CA TYR A 3 -36.73 -11.87 32.10
C TYR A 3 -35.29 -12.15 32.51
N ALA A 4 -34.41 -11.15 32.45
CA ALA A 4 -33.02 -11.29 32.92
C ALA A 4 -32.93 -11.55 34.42
N ALA A 5 -33.76 -10.88 35.25
CA ALA A 5 -33.84 -11.15 36.69
C ALA A 5 -34.32 -12.56 36.99
N THR A 6 -35.29 -13.05 36.20
CA THR A 6 -35.80 -14.43 36.33
C THR A 6 -34.73 -15.46 35.99
N ILE A 7 -33.91 -15.23 34.97
CA ILE A 7 -32.80 -16.10 34.60
C ILE A 7 -31.70 -16.04 35.65
N LEU A 8 -31.24 -14.86 36.06
CA LEU A 8 -30.21 -14.69 37.10
C LEU A 8 -30.59 -15.36 38.41
N SER A 9 -31.88 -15.36 38.80
CA SER A 9 -32.36 -16.03 40.01
C SER A 9 -32.24 -17.56 39.97
N LYS A 10 -32.16 -18.16 38.78
CA LYS A 10 -32.03 -19.61 38.56
C LYS A 10 -30.59 -20.08 38.47
N LEU A 11 -29.61 -19.17 38.35
CA LEU A 11 -28.20 -19.52 38.23
C LEU A 11 -27.57 -19.81 39.60
N PRO A 12 -26.58 -20.72 39.70
CA PRO A 12 -25.87 -21.02 40.94
C PRO A 12 -24.76 -19.97 41.22
N GLY A 13 -24.41 -19.81 42.50
CA GLY A 13 -23.17 -19.15 42.95
C GLY A 13 -22.87 -17.77 42.45
N ALA A 14 -21.66 -17.58 41.95
CA ALA A 14 -21.13 -16.31 41.43
C ALA A 14 -21.88 -15.81 40.17
N SER A 15 -22.44 -16.73 39.39
CA SER A 15 -23.18 -16.44 38.15
C SER A 15 -24.53 -15.72 38.37
N ARG A 16 -25.01 -15.61 39.63
CA ARG A 16 -26.18 -14.77 39.97
C ARG A 16 -25.93 -13.27 39.88
N ARG A 17 -24.67 -12.83 39.83
CA ARG A 17 -24.33 -11.41 39.77
C ARG A 17 -24.51 -10.90 38.33
N ASP A 18 -25.13 -9.75 38.19
CA ASP A 18 -25.29 -9.09 36.89
C ASP A 18 -24.04 -8.32 36.53
N TYR A 19 -23.18 -8.93 35.73
CA TYR A 19 -21.98 -8.30 35.14
C TYR A 19 -22.22 -7.78 33.72
N GLY A 20 -23.40 -7.20 33.47
CA GLY A 20 -23.80 -6.69 32.14
C GLY A 20 -24.72 -7.66 31.38
N LEU A 21 -25.07 -8.82 31.95
CA LEU A 21 -25.95 -9.79 31.30
C LEU A 21 -27.34 -9.21 30.98
N ARG A 22 -27.90 -8.34 31.81
CA ARG A 22 -29.20 -7.69 31.55
C ARG A 22 -29.18 -6.89 30.28
N GLN A 23 -28.16 -6.04 30.08
CA GLN A 23 -28.02 -5.24 28.89
C GLN A 23 -27.86 -6.11 27.66
N LEU A 24 -27.03 -7.15 27.74
CA LEU A 24 -26.85 -8.13 26.66
C LEU A 24 -28.20 -8.80 26.30
N VAL A 25 -28.93 -9.33 27.26
CA VAL A 25 -30.23 -9.98 27.04
C VAL A 25 -31.25 -9.03 26.42
N GLU A 26 -31.31 -7.76 26.85
CA GLU A 26 -32.21 -6.77 26.24
C GLU A 26 -31.87 -6.53 24.75
N THR A 27 -30.57 -6.45 24.43
CA THR A 27 -30.11 -6.32 23.02
C THR A 27 -30.49 -7.57 22.22
N LEU A 28 -30.24 -8.77 22.74
CA LEU A 28 -30.51 -10.06 22.07
C LEU A 28 -32.00 -10.27 21.78
N LYS A 29 -32.89 -9.85 22.68
CA LYS A 29 -34.36 -9.97 22.53
C LYS A 29 -34.87 -9.25 21.28
N SER A 30 -34.16 -8.26 20.80
CA SER A 30 -34.56 -7.51 19.61
C SER A 30 -34.48 -8.31 18.30
N TYR A 31 -33.68 -9.43 18.28
CA TYR A 31 -33.45 -10.16 17.05
C TYR A 31 -33.23 -11.68 17.19
N LEU A 32 -33.04 -12.24 18.41
CA LEU A 32 -32.87 -13.66 18.62
C LEU A 32 -34.08 -14.31 19.31
N PRO A 33 -34.43 -15.55 18.95
CA PRO A 33 -35.46 -16.32 19.64
C PRO A 33 -34.99 -16.71 21.06
N SER A 34 -36.00 -16.99 21.94
CA SER A 34 -35.76 -17.24 23.36
C SER A 34 -34.83 -18.44 23.64
N GLU A 35 -34.88 -19.49 22.81
CA GLU A 35 -34.03 -20.68 22.96
C GLU A 35 -32.53 -20.32 22.84
N HIS A 36 -32.18 -19.43 21.88
CA HIS A 36 -30.82 -18.94 21.70
C HIS A 36 -30.37 -18.06 22.88
N ILE A 37 -31.27 -17.27 23.47
CA ILE A 37 -30.96 -16.46 24.64
C ILE A 37 -30.69 -17.34 25.85
N GLU A 38 -31.41 -18.45 25.97
CA GLU A 38 -31.15 -19.45 27.04
C GLU A 38 -29.78 -20.11 26.86
N GLN A 39 -29.39 -20.47 25.65
CA GLN A 39 -28.06 -20.99 25.34
C GLN A 39 -26.95 -19.99 25.75
N ILE A 40 -27.08 -18.73 25.34
CA ILE A 40 -26.15 -17.65 25.67
C ILE A 40 -26.08 -17.44 27.20
N THR A 41 -27.19 -17.53 27.87
CA THR A 41 -27.25 -17.39 29.34
C THR A 41 -26.55 -18.55 30.05
N ARG A 42 -26.67 -19.78 29.52
CA ARG A 42 -25.91 -20.95 30.03
C ARG A 42 -24.41 -20.75 29.83
N ALA A 43 -23.99 -20.20 28.67
CA ALA A 43 -22.59 -19.88 28.42
C ALA A 43 -22.05 -18.80 29.37
N TYR A 44 -22.87 -17.79 29.70
CA TYR A 44 -22.54 -16.83 30.74
C TYR A 44 -22.33 -17.49 32.11
N ALA A 45 -23.22 -18.38 32.52
CA ALA A 45 -23.08 -19.08 33.77
C ALA A 45 -21.80 -19.92 33.83
N PHE A 46 -21.54 -20.70 32.77
CA PHE A 46 -20.33 -21.50 32.62
C PHE A 46 -19.05 -20.65 32.69
N GLY A 47 -19.00 -19.54 31.91
CA GLY A 47 -17.86 -18.64 31.91
C GLY A 47 -17.66 -17.90 33.22
N ALA A 48 -18.75 -17.50 33.92
CA ALA A 48 -18.68 -16.85 35.22
C ALA A 48 -18.15 -17.78 36.32
N ASP A 49 -18.56 -19.05 36.30
CA ASP A 49 -18.07 -20.04 37.24
C ASP A 49 -16.61 -20.44 36.93
N ALA A 50 -16.23 -20.56 35.65
CA ALA A 50 -14.88 -20.88 35.26
C ALA A 50 -13.87 -19.77 35.64
N HIS A 51 -14.28 -18.50 35.58
CA HIS A 51 -13.45 -17.34 35.96
C HIS A 51 -13.69 -16.86 37.39
N ASP A 52 -14.35 -17.64 38.25
CA ASP A 52 -14.62 -17.20 39.62
C ASP A 52 -13.33 -16.91 40.40
N GLY A 53 -13.31 -15.77 41.10
CA GLY A 53 -12.13 -15.27 41.80
C GLY A 53 -11.08 -14.57 40.93
N GLN A 54 -11.17 -14.63 39.61
CA GLN A 54 -10.26 -13.91 38.72
C GLN A 54 -10.68 -12.43 38.55
N THR A 55 -9.69 -11.52 38.56
CA THR A 55 -9.92 -10.11 38.36
C THR A 55 -9.00 -9.56 37.25
N ARG A 56 -9.49 -8.60 36.49
CA ARG A 56 -8.68 -7.86 35.52
C ARG A 56 -7.73 -6.88 36.22
N LYS A 57 -6.74 -6.37 35.52
CA LYS A 57 -5.82 -5.33 36.04
C LYS A 57 -6.53 -4.02 36.40
N SER A 58 -7.73 -3.79 35.89
CA SER A 58 -8.63 -2.70 36.28
C SER A 58 -9.30 -2.91 37.62
N GLY A 59 -9.24 -4.14 38.18
CA GLY A 59 -9.89 -4.53 39.44
C GLY A 59 -11.30 -5.11 39.29
N GLU A 60 -11.85 -5.15 38.08
CA GLU A 60 -13.17 -5.71 37.79
C GLU A 60 -13.11 -7.24 37.67
N PRO A 61 -14.21 -7.98 38.00
CA PRO A 61 -14.31 -9.40 37.76
C PRO A 61 -14.05 -9.75 36.27
N TYR A 62 -13.34 -10.85 36.03
CA TYR A 62 -12.88 -11.19 34.65
C TYR A 62 -14.03 -11.34 33.66
N ILE A 63 -15.16 -11.94 34.08
CA ILE A 63 -16.34 -12.19 33.24
C ILE A 63 -16.93 -10.91 32.59
N THR A 64 -16.65 -9.71 33.14
CA THR A 64 -17.11 -8.44 32.56
C THR A 64 -16.55 -8.22 31.17
N HIS A 65 -15.35 -8.77 30.91
CA HIS A 65 -14.71 -8.66 29.61
C HIS A 65 -15.41 -9.48 28.52
N PRO A 66 -15.58 -10.81 28.65
CA PRO A 66 -16.29 -11.60 27.67
C PRO A 66 -17.73 -11.10 27.39
N VAL A 67 -18.41 -10.64 28.44
CA VAL A 67 -19.76 -10.05 28.31
C VAL A 67 -19.73 -8.76 27.49
N ALA A 68 -18.73 -7.90 27.69
CA ALA A 68 -18.58 -6.69 26.89
C ALA A 68 -18.26 -7.01 25.41
N VAL A 69 -17.44 -8.02 25.16
CA VAL A 69 -17.16 -8.52 23.80
C VAL A 69 -18.44 -9.06 23.15
N ALA A 70 -19.23 -9.85 23.87
CA ALA A 70 -20.51 -10.38 23.43
C ALA A 70 -21.53 -9.25 23.15
N GLN A 71 -21.55 -8.18 23.96
CA GLN A 71 -22.40 -7.02 23.76
C GLN A 71 -22.07 -6.30 22.45
N GLU A 72 -20.79 -6.08 22.12
CA GLU A 72 -20.39 -5.47 20.85
C GLU A 72 -20.84 -6.31 19.64
N LEU A 73 -20.76 -7.65 19.72
CA LEU A 73 -21.24 -8.55 18.68
C LEU A 73 -22.77 -8.57 18.60
N ALA A 74 -23.48 -8.49 19.74
CA ALA A 74 -24.93 -8.39 19.79
C ALA A 74 -25.44 -7.10 19.16
N GLU A 75 -24.73 -5.98 19.35
CA GLU A 75 -25.04 -4.71 18.67
C GLU A 75 -24.82 -4.75 17.15
N MET A 76 -24.00 -5.69 16.69
CA MET A 76 -23.83 -6.00 15.25
C MET A 76 -24.81 -7.09 14.78
N HIS A 77 -25.69 -7.61 15.66
CA HIS A 77 -26.71 -8.64 15.39
C HIS A 77 -26.12 -9.96 14.88
N LEU A 78 -25.01 -10.43 15.46
CA LEU A 78 -24.46 -11.74 15.15
C LEU A 78 -25.33 -12.88 15.69
N ASP A 79 -25.09 -14.09 15.17
CA ASP A 79 -25.79 -15.30 15.56
C ASP A 79 -25.47 -15.75 17.00
N ALA A 80 -26.27 -16.66 17.52
CA ALA A 80 -26.14 -17.16 18.89
C ALA A 80 -24.79 -17.88 19.13
N GLN A 81 -24.26 -18.57 18.12
CA GLN A 81 -23.01 -19.30 18.20
C GLN A 81 -21.81 -18.33 18.37
N ALA A 82 -21.79 -17.25 17.59
CA ALA A 82 -20.76 -16.22 17.73
C ALA A 82 -20.80 -15.50 19.08
N ILE A 83 -22.02 -15.17 19.58
CA ILE A 83 -22.22 -14.58 20.91
C ILE A 83 -21.77 -15.52 22.01
N THR A 84 -22.15 -16.80 21.90
CA THR A 84 -21.74 -17.86 22.85
C THR A 84 -20.23 -18.03 22.87
N ALA A 85 -19.61 -18.10 21.68
CA ALA A 85 -18.16 -18.19 21.56
C ALA A 85 -17.45 -16.94 22.13
N ALA A 86 -18.03 -15.75 21.97
CA ALA A 86 -17.48 -14.53 22.56
C ALA A 86 -17.50 -14.54 24.12
N ILE A 87 -18.52 -15.15 24.74
CA ILE A 87 -18.55 -15.31 26.20
C ILE A 87 -17.50 -16.30 26.66
N LEU A 88 -17.18 -17.31 25.85
CA LEU A 88 -16.32 -18.44 26.23
C LEU A 88 -14.89 -18.34 25.69
N HIS A 89 -14.54 -17.28 24.95
CA HIS A 89 -13.31 -17.24 24.18
C HIS A 89 -12.01 -17.33 24.98
N ASP A 90 -12.00 -16.82 26.23
CA ASP A 90 -10.84 -16.86 27.13
C ASP A 90 -10.89 -18.04 28.10
N VAL A 91 -12.02 -18.78 28.16
CA VAL A 91 -12.22 -19.87 29.18
C VAL A 91 -11.16 -20.96 29.01
N VAL A 92 -10.85 -21.38 27.79
CA VAL A 92 -9.86 -22.44 27.51
C VAL A 92 -8.44 -21.99 27.83
N GLU A 93 -8.14 -20.70 27.68
CA GLU A 93 -6.78 -20.17 27.88
C GLU A 93 -6.49 -19.85 29.35
N ASP A 94 -7.46 -19.27 30.03
CA ASP A 94 -7.26 -18.68 31.35
C ASP A 94 -7.85 -19.52 32.50
N THR A 95 -8.47 -20.69 32.20
CA THR A 95 -9.07 -21.59 33.21
C THR A 95 -8.69 -23.06 32.97
N SER A 96 -9.22 -23.96 33.80
CA SER A 96 -9.00 -25.40 33.66
C SER A 96 -9.97 -26.11 32.69
N ALA A 97 -10.92 -25.39 32.11
CA ALA A 97 -11.88 -25.96 31.16
C ALA A 97 -11.22 -26.26 29.80
N SER A 98 -11.60 -27.37 29.17
CA SER A 98 -11.09 -27.84 27.90
C SER A 98 -12.02 -27.51 26.74
N LEU A 99 -11.52 -27.61 25.50
CA LEU A 99 -12.35 -27.51 24.30
C LEU A 99 -13.43 -28.62 24.26
N ALA A 100 -13.13 -29.82 24.80
CA ALA A 100 -14.10 -30.90 24.88
C ALA A 100 -15.28 -30.55 25.78
N ASP A 101 -15.04 -29.83 26.88
CA ASP A 101 -16.13 -29.37 27.77
C ASP A 101 -17.03 -28.35 27.05
N ILE A 102 -16.45 -27.50 26.21
CA ILE A 102 -17.22 -26.54 25.40
C ILE A 102 -18.01 -27.27 24.34
N GLU A 103 -17.42 -28.24 23.65
CA GLU A 103 -18.10 -29.03 22.60
C GLU A 103 -19.31 -29.81 23.18
N GLU A 104 -19.13 -30.44 24.35
CA GLU A 104 -20.20 -31.19 25.04
C GLU A 104 -21.38 -30.30 25.46
N ASN A 105 -21.10 -29.09 25.99
CA ASN A 105 -22.13 -28.20 26.54
C ASN A 105 -22.79 -27.28 25.53
N PHE A 106 -22.04 -26.85 24.45
CA PHE A 106 -22.46 -25.79 23.54
C PHE A 106 -22.38 -26.18 22.06
N GLY A 107 -21.86 -27.39 21.76
CA GLY A 107 -21.77 -27.94 20.40
C GLY A 107 -20.48 -27.62 19.66
N GLN A 108 -20.24 -28.42 18.63
CA GLN A 108 -19.00 -28.39 17.83
C GLN A 108 -18.71 -27.01 17.19
N GLU A 109 -19.73 -26.32 16.70
CA GLU A 109 -19.57 -25.02 16.05
C GLU A 109 -19.02 -23.95 17.01
N VAL A 110 -19.52 -23.91 18.25
CA VAL A 110 -19.02 -23.00 19.29
C VAL A 110 -17.58 -23.36 19.66
N ALA A 111 -17.28 -24.65 19.83
CA ALA A 111 -15.95 -25.13 20.17
C ALA A 111 -14.92 -24.75 19.06
N GLN A 112 -15.29 -24.89 17.78
CA GLN A 112 -14.44 -24.49 16.66
C GLN A 112 -14.19 -22.97 16.63
N LEU A 113 -15.20 -22.15 16.91
CA LEU A 113 -15.02 -20.70 17.00
C LEU A 113 -14.08 -20.31 18.15
N VAL A 114 -14.26 -20.91 19.34
CA VAL A 114 -13.38 -20.66 20.49
C VAL A 114 -11.94 -21.09 20.19
N ASP A 115 -11.73 -22.30 19.63
CA ASP A 115 -10.42 -22.80 19.23
C ASP A 115 -9.75 -21.85 18.20
N GLY A 116 -10.54 -21.35 17.24
CA GLY A 116 -10.06 -20.38 16.25
C GLY A 116 -9.59 -19.07 16.89
N VAL A 117 -10.29 -18.56 17.90
CA VAL A 117 -9.90 -17.34 18.64
C VAL A 117 -8.65 -17.61 19.48
N SER A 118 -8.60 -18.73 20.22
CA SER A 118 -7.49 -19.10 21.11
C SER A 118 -6.18 -19.37 20.37
N LYS A 119 -6.22 -20.02 19.22
CA LYS A 119 -5.02 -20.23 18.36
C LYS A 119 -4.30 -18.95 17.96
N LEU A 120 -4.98 -17.81 18.05
CA LEU A 120 -4.42 -16.51 17.73
C LEU A 120 -3.53 -15.93 18.85
N ASP A 121 -3.68 -16.37 20.10
CA ASP A 121 -2.96 -15.84 21.27
C ASP A 121 -1.73 -16.66 21.70
N GLN A 122 -1.65 -17.96 21.37
CA GLN A 122 -0.68 -18.93 21.91
C GLN A 122 0.70 -18.96 21.24
N ILE A 123 1.29 -17.87 20.80
CA ILE A 123 2.52 -17.94 20.01
C ILE A 123 3.75 -17.41 20.76
N GLN A 124 4.74 -18.31 21.06
CA GLN A 124 6.07 -17.96 21.56
C GLN A 124 7.06 -17.83 20.39
N PHE A 125 7.93 -16.79 20.38
CA PHE A 125 8.73 -16.40 19.23
C PHE A 125 10.20 -16.19 19.52
N ARG A 126 11.05 -16.47 18.50
CA ARG A 126 12.51 -16.23 18.54
C ARG A 126 12.91 -14.80 18.17
N SER A 127 12.14 -14.10 17.33
CA SER A 127 12.33 -12.68 17.03
C SER A 127 10.98 -11.94 16.98
N GLN A 128 10.97 -10.62 17.22
CA GLN A 128 9.73 -9.80 17.29
C GLN A 128 9.06 -9.65 15.91
N ALA A 129 9.83 -9.69 14.82
CA ALA A 129 9.31 -9.53 13.45
C ALA A 129 8.72 -10.84 12.91
N GLU A 130 9.43 -11.98 13.09
CA GLU A 130 8.91 -13.31 12.73
C GLU A 130 7.65 -13.65 13.53
N ALA A 131 7.62 -13.23 14.78
CA ALA A 131 6.50 -13.35 15.68
C ALA A 131 5.23 -12.71 15.14
N GLN A 132 5.34 -11.46 14.72
CA GLN A 132 4.20 -10.73 14.16
C GLN A 132 3.73 -11.35 12.85
N ALA A 133 4.64 -11.81 12.01
CA ALA A 133 4.32 -12.41 10.72
C ALA A 133 3.56 -13.73 10.89
N GLU A 134 4.00 -14.60 11.79
CA GLU A 134 3.37 -15.91 12.03
C GLU A 134 2.03 -15.77 12.76
N SER A 135 1.91 -14.89 13.77
CA SER A 135 0.63 -14.59 14.42
C SER A 135 -0.39 -14.07 13.41
N PHE A 136 0.07 -13.15 12.57
CA PHE A 136 -0.76 -12.58 11.53
C PHE A 136 -1.20 -13.62 10.51
N ARG A 137 -0.29 -14.53 10.13
CA ARG A 137 -0.60 -15.65 9.23
C ARG A 137 -1.65 -16.58 9.83
N LYS A 138 -1.50 -17.01 11.09
CA LYS A 138 -2.48 -17.87 11.76
C LYS A 138 -3.84 -17.17 11.89
N MET A 139 -3.84 -15.88 12.21
CA MET A 139 -5.07 -15.09 12.25
C MET A 139 -5.78 -15.09 10.89
N MET A 140 -5.05 -14.93 9.79
CA MET A 140 -5.63 -14.99 8.45
C MET A 140 -6.18 -16.38 8.13
N MET A 141 -5.51 -17.45 8.57
CA MET A 141 -5.97 -18.83 8.39
C MET A 141 -7.27 -19.11 9.13
N ALA A 142 -7.36 -18.73 10.40
CA ALA A 142 -8.59 -18.87 11.19
C ALA A 142 -9.76 -18.08 10.55
N MET A 143 -9.49 -16.92 9.96
CA MET A 143 -10.50 -16.15 9.21
C MET A 143 -10.97 -16.83 7.94
N ILE A 144 -10.10 -17.61 7.26
CA ILE A 144 -10.45 -18.37 6.06
C ILE A 144 -11.43 -19.49 6.41
N GLU A 145 -11.25 -20.12 7.59
CA GLU A 145 -12.14 -21.17 8.10
C GLU A 145 -13.50 -20.59 8.47
N ASP A 146 -13.52 -19.56 9.32
CA ASP A 146 -14.76 -18.87 9.71
C ASP A 146 -14.50 -17.37 10.01
N ILE A 147 -15.20 -16.51 9.28
CA ILE A 147 -15.06 -15.05 9.42
C ILE A 147 -15.53 -14.54 10.81
N ARG A 148 -16.37 -15.29 11.52
CA ARG A 148 -16.83 -14.91 12.86
C ARG A 148 -15.69 -14.87 13.87
N VAL A 149 -14.65 -15.70 13.70
CA VAL A 149 -13.44 -15.70 14.54
C VAL A 149 -12.79 -14.31 14.59
N ILE A 150 -12.65 -13.64 13.44
CA ILE A 150 -12.06 -12.29 13.43
C ILE A 150 -13.01 -11.23 14.01
N LEU A 151 -14.35 -11.42 13.88
CA LEU A 151 -15.31 -10.50 14.49
C LEU A 151 -15.24 -10.54 16.02
N VAL A 152 -15.13 -11.74 16.59
CA VAL A 152 -14.88 -11.93 18.04
C VAL A 152 -13.56 -11.26 18.42
N LYS A 153 -12.48 -11.51 17.66
CA LYS A 153 -11.15 -10.94 17.96
C LYS A 153 -11.07 -9.43 17.81
N LEU A 154 -11.80 -8.83 16.86
CA LEU A 154 -11.88 -7.37 16.72
C LEU A 154 -12.62 -6.74 17.91
N SER A 155 -13.69 -7.39 18.39
CA SER A 155 -14.46 -6.93 19.56
C SER A 155 -13.66 -7.11 20.85
N ASP A 156 -12.94 -8.23 21.01
CA ASP A 156 -11.96 -8.43 22.07
C ASP A 156 -10.91 -7.33 22.08
N ARG A 157 -10.27 -7.08 20.93
CA ARG A 157 -9.28 -6.01 20.78
C ARG A 157 -9.85 -4.64 21.14
N LEU A 158 -11.09 -4.35 20.75
CA LEU A 158 -11.74 -3.08 21.08
C LEU A 158 -11.88 -2.92 22.60
N HIS A 159 -12.41 -3.93 23.29
CA HIS A 159 -12.57 -3.87 24.76
C HIS A 159 -11.21 -3.79 25.47
N ASN A 160 -10.20 -4.53 24.98
CA ASN A 160 -8.83 -4.43 25.48
C ASN A 160 -8.24 -3.02 25.28
N MET A 161 -8.56 -2.33 24.21
CA MET A 161 -8.14 -0.93 23.96
C MET A 161 -8.86 0.06 24.88
N GLN A 162 -10.14 -0.16 25.19
CA GLN A 162 -10.93 0.66 26.12
C GLN A 162 -10.37 0.59 27.54
N THR A 163 -9.92 -0.59 27.96
CA THR A 163 -9.37 -0.86 29.31
C THR A 163 -7.84 -0.71 29.40
N LEU A 164 -7.17 -0.34 28.32
CA LEU A 164 -5.71 -0.26 28.19
C LEU A 164 -5.07 0.75 29.18
N GLY A 165 -5.87 1.64 29.74
CA GLY A 165 -5.45 2.66 30.73
C GLY A 165 -4.67 2.11 31.93
N ALA A 166 -4.96 0.91 32.40
CA ALA A 166 -4.32 0.26 33.54
C ALA A 166 -2.93 -0.36 33.25
N MET A 167 -2.47 -0.39 32.00
CA MET A 167 -1.22 -1.04 31.61
C MET A 167 0.00 -0.10 31.65
N PRO A 168 1.26 -0.61 31.80
CA PRO A 168 2.48 0.16 31.69
C PRO A 168 2.63 0.85 30.32
N ALA A 169 3.28 2.03 30.27
CA ALA A 169 3.39 2.88 29.08
C ALA A 169 4.00 2.17 27.85
N VAL A 170 5.00 1.31 28.06
CA VAL A 170 5.65 0.55 26.97
C VAL A 170 4.67 -0.44 26.34
N LYS A 171 3.93 -1.17 27.17
CA LYS A 171 2.91 -2.14 26.70
C LYS A 171 1.75 -1.43 26.00
N LYS A 172 1.28 -0.28 26.53
CA LYS A 172 0.27 0.55 25.85
C LYS A 172 0.67 0.93 24.43
N LYS A 173 1.89 1.45 24.23
CA LYS A 173 2.37 1.87 22.92
C LYS A 173 2.48 0.70 21.94
N ARG A 174 2.93 -0.46 22.40
CA ARG A 174 3.04 -1.67 21.58
C ARG A 174 1.67 -2.12 21.08
N ILE A 175 0.71 -2.30 22.02
CA ILE A 175 -0.66 -2.75 21.70
C ILE A 175 -1.38 -1.72 20.79
N ALA A 176 -1.23 -0.42 21.10
CA ALA A 176 -1.82 0.64 20.28
C ALA A 176 -1.27 0.65 18.84
N ARG A 177 0.03 0.43 18.66
CA ARG A 177 0.64 0.34 17.33
C ARG A 177 0.13 -0.88 16.57
N GLU A 178 0.13 -2.06 17.20
CA GLU A 178 -0.41 -3.28 16.61
C GLU A 178 -1.88 -3.10 16.20
N THR A 179 -2.68 -2.45 17.03
CA THR A 179 -4.09 -2.13 16.72
C THR A 179 -4.23 -1.24 15.48
N LEU A 180 -3.40 -0.20 15.37
CA LEU A 180 -3.44 0.72 14.22
C LEU A 180 -2.87 0.11 12.93
N ASP A 181 -1.87 -0.78 13.05
CA ASP A 181 -1.16 -1.35 11.90
C ASP A 181 -1.84 -2.61 11.36
N ILE A 182 -2.62 -3.34 12.18
CA ILE A 182 -3.22 -4.64 11.82
C ILE A 182 -4.74 -4.62 11.98
N TYR A 183 -5.26 -4.43 13.19
CA TYR A 183 -6.69 -4.65 13.48
C TYR A 183 -7.60 -3.59 12.86
N ALA A 184 -7.25 -2.32 12.92
CA ALA A 184 -8.05 -1.25 12.32
C ALA A 184 -8.09 -1.35 10.77
N PRO A 185 -7.00 -1.66 10.05
CA PRO A 185 -7.03 -2.00 8.63
C PRO A 185 -7.91 -3.21 8.29
N ILE A 186 -7.89 -4.28 9.09
CA ILE A 186 -8.77 -5.45 8.90
C ILE A 186 -10.23 -5.04 9.05
N ALA A 187 -10.59 -4.34 10.12
CA ALA A 187 -11.95 -3.83 10.31
C ALA A 187 -12.41 -2.95 9.13
N ASN A 188 -11.51 -2.10 8.59
CA ASN A 188 -11.76 -1.32 7.39
C ASN A 188 -11.97 -2.19 6.15
N ARG A 189 -11.20 -3.28 5.98
CA ARG A 189 -11.30 -4.21 4.85
C ARG A 189 -12.61 -4.99 4.88
N LEU A 190 -13.05 -5.37 6.07
CA LEU A 190 -14.33 -6.05 6.30
C LEU A 190 -15.53 -5.07 6.27
N GLY A 191 -15.28 -3.77 6.11
CA GLY A 191 -16.32 -2.74 6.05
C GLY A 191 -16.93 -2.35 7.38
N ILE A 192 -16.45 -2.87 8.52
CA ILE A 192 -16.96 -2.60 9.86
C ILE A 192 -16.44 -1.25 10.34
N ASN A 193 -17.06 -0.18 9.82
CA ASN A 193 -16.56 1.17 10.00
C ASN A 193 -16.67 1.64 11.45
N ARG A 194 -17.69 1.17 12.18
CA ARG A 194 -17.88 1.45 13.61
C ARG A 194 -16.67 0.98 14.43
N LEU A 195 -16.29 -0.29 14.33
CA LEU A 195 -15.12 -0.85 15.03
C LEU A 195 -13.81 -0.19 14.60
N LYS A 196 -13.62 0.00 13.28
CA LYS A 196 -12.46 0.68 12.75
C LYS A 196 -12.23 2.03 13.41
N ILE A 197 -13.25 2.87 13.47
CA ILE A 197 -13.16 4.23 14.01
C ILE A 197 -12.78 4.22 15.49
N GLN A 198 -13.41 3.35 16.27
CA GLN A 198 -13.13 3.22 17.70
C GLN A 198 -11.70 2.72 17.94
N LEU A 199 -11.24 1.70 17.18
CA LEU A 199 -9.87 1.20 17.25
C LEU A 199 -8.84 2.25 16.85
N GLU A 200 -9.12 3.04 15.80
CA GLU A 200 -8.25 4.13 15.34
C GLU A 200 -8.14 5.24 16.38
N ASP A 201 -9.24 5.70 16.96
CA ASP A 201 -9.23 6.80 17.94
C ASP A 201 -8.59 6.38 19.27
N LEU A 202 -8.89 5.17 19.77
CA LEU A 202 -8.25 4.60 20.96
C LEU A 202 -6.76 4.32 20.72
N GLY A 203 -6.41 3.76 19.56
CA GLY A 203 -5.02 3.54 19.17
C GLY A 203 -4.23 4.85 19.12
N PHE A 204 -4.80 5.90 18.54
CA PHE A 204 -4.20 7.24 18.50
C PHE A 204 -4.03 7.85 19.90
N MET A 205 -5.04 7.72 20.75
CA MET A 205 -5.01 8.21 22.14
C MET A 205 -3.83 7.60 22.92
N HIS A 206 -3.60 6.30 22.78
CA HIS A 206 -2.55 5.60 23.52
C HIS A 206 -1.16 5.70 22.88
N LEU A 207 -1.07 5.80 21.53
CA LEU A 207 0.20 5.91 20.82
C LEU A 207 0.76 7.34 20.88
N HIS A 208 -0.10 8.35 20.73
CA HIS A 208 0.27 9.78 20.69
C HIS A 208 -0.57 10.62 21.65
N PRO A 209 -0.51 10.40 22.98
CA PRO A 209 -1.43 10.98 23.96
C PRO A 209 -1.36 12.52 24.02
N PHE A 210 -0.20 13.12 23.78
CA PHE A 210 -0.06 14.56 23.73
C PHE A 210 -0.79 15.16 22.51
N ARG A 211 -0.57 14.61 21.33
CA ARG A 211 -1.21 15.06 20.08
C ARG A 211 -2.72 14.88 20.13
N TYR A 212 -3.18 13.74 20.66
CA TYR A 212 -4.60 13.48 20.90
C TYR A 212 -5.23 14.58 21.76
N ARG A 213 -4.65 14.89 22.92
CA ARG A 213 -5.17 15.92 23.84
C ARG A 213 -5.21 17.31 23.20
N VAL A 214 -4.18 17.69 22.44
CA VAL A 214 -4.14 18.99 21.75
C VAL A 214 -5.25 19.08 20.71
N LEU A 215 -5.44 18.05 19.88
CA LEU A 215 -6.48 18.02 18.86
C LEU A 215 -7.88 17.97 19.47
N ASP A 216 -8.11 17.16 20.50
CA ASP A 216 -9.40 17.06 21.20
C ASP A 216 -9.79 18.40 21.83
N LYS A 217 -8.84 19.08 22.50
CA LYS A 217 -9.05 20.40 23.07
C LYS A 217 -9.37 21.48 22.02
N ALA A 218 -8.65 21.45 20.89
CA ALA A 218 -8.89 22.38 19.79
C ALA A 218 -10.28 22.17 19.15
N LEU A 219 -10.68 20.92 18.92
CA LEU A 219 -12.00 20.59 18.40
C LEU A 219 -13.12 20.92 19.39
N LYS A 220 -12.94 20.66 20.67
CA LYS A 220 -13.93 21.02 21.69
C LYS A 220 -14.16 22.53 21.75
N LYS A 221 -13.11 23.34 21.58
CA LYS A 221 -13.20 24.81 21.55
C LYS A 221 -14.02 25.31 20.34
N SER A 222 -13.93 24.63 19.19
CA SER A 222 -14.66 25.00 17.98
C SER A 222 -16.10 24.44 17.93
N LYS A 223 -16.44 23.44 18.76
CA LYS A 223 -17.75 22.74 18.73
C LYS A 223 -18.98 23.61 18.94
N GLY A 224 -18.90 24.68 19.71
CA GLY A 224 -20.05 25.54 19.98
C GLY A 224 -20.58 26.25 18.71
N SER A 225 -19.70 26.94 18.01
CA SER A 225 -20.03 27.62 16.74
C SER A 225 -20.34 26.61 15.62
N GLN A 226 -19.65 25.48 15.59
CA GLN A 226 -19.85 24.43 14.58
C GLN A 226 -21.24 23.78 14.70
N ARG A 227 -21.75 23.50 15.90
CA ARG A 227 -23.08 22.91 16.11
C ARG A 227 -24.21 23.77 15.53
N GLN A 228 -24.13 25.08 15.69
CA GLN A 228 -25.15 26.00 15.15
C GLN A 228 -25.13 25.99 13.62
N ILE A 229 -23.94 26.01 13.01
CA ILE A 229 -23.79 25.95 11.56
C ILE A 229 -24.31 24.62 11.00
N VAL A 230 -23.90 23.50 11.63
CA VAL A 230 -24.35 22.16 11.23
C VAL A 230 -25.88 22.05 11.34
N LYS A 231 -26.46 22.47 12.44
CA LYS A 231 -27.91 22.46 12.63
C LYS A 231 -28.63 23.25 11.55
N ARG A 232 -28.20 24.50 11.31
CA ARG A 232 -28.79 25.35 10.28
C ARG A 232 -28.74 24.71 8.89
N ILE A 233 -27.62 24.16 8.48
CA ILE A 233 -27.47 23.52 7.16
C ILE A 233 -28.28 22.23 7.10
N SER A 234 -28.35 21.44 8.18
CA SER A 234 -29.22 20.26 8.24
C SER A 234 -30.68 20.65 8.08
N ASP A 235 -31.13 21.71 8.73
CA ASP A 235 -32.50 22.21 8.63
C ASP A 235 -32.78 22.70 7.20
N GLU A 236 -31.83 23.38 6.55
CA GLU A 236 -31.96 23.83 5.14
C GLU A 236 -32.05 22.63 4.17
N PHE A 237 -31.24 21.59 4.34
CA PHE A 237 -31.36 20.36 3.54
C PHE A 237 -32.67 19.64 3.78
N SER A 238 -33.08 19.47 5.04
CA SER A 238 -34.34 18.79 5.38
C SER A 238 -35.56 19.53 4.82
N LYS A 239 -35.56 20.88 4.86
CA LYS A 239 -36.62 21.71 4.29
C LYS A 239 -36.72 21.54 2.77
N ALA A 240 -35.55 21.63 2.08
CA ALA A 240 -35.55 21.49 0.62
C ALA A 240 -35.96 20.08 0.17
N MET A 241 -35.56 19.02 0.92
CA MET A 241 -36.03 17.65 0.66
C MET A 241 -37.55 17.53 0.82
N ALA A 242 -38.10 18.14 1.86
CA ALA A 242 -39.58 18.15 2.07
C ALA A 242 -40.31 18.87 0.96
N GLU A 243 -39.80 20.00 0.45
CA GLU A 243 -40.37 20.75 -0.68
C GLU A 243 -40.43 19.93 -1.97
N GLU A 244 -39.44 19.03 -2.19
CA GLU A 244 -39.40 18.13 -3.35
C GLU A 244 -39.99 16.73 -3.06
N ALA A 245 -40.73 16.57 -1.94
CA ALA A 245 -41.33 15.31 -1.50
C ALA A 245 -40.32 14.13 -1.42
N ILE A 246 -39.07 14.41 -1.07
CA ILE A 246 -38.05 13.41 -0.85
C ILE A 246 -38.09 13.01 0.62
N ASP A 247 -38.42 11.74 0.91
CA ASP A 247 -38.31 11.17 2.25
C ASP A 247 -36.85 10.79 2.55
N GLY A 248 -36.34 11.27 3.65
CA GLY A 248 -34.97 10.99 4.07
C GLY A 248 -34.54 11.71 5.34
N GLU A 249 -33.44 11.27 5.88
CA GLU A 249 -32.86 11.76 7.13
C GLU A 249 -31.53 12.49 6.86
N VAL A 250 -31.36 13.69 7.46
CA VAL A 250 -30.14 14.49 7.36
C VAL A 250 -29.40 14.45 8.69
N ILE A 251 -28.21 13.87 8.70
CA ILE A 251 -27.38 13.70 9.90
C ILE A 251 -26.08 14.51 9.75
N GLY A 252 -25.83 15.43 10.70
CA GLY A 252 -24.54 16.13 10.80
C GLY A 252 -23.47 15.18 11.32
N ARG A 253 -22.34 15.08 10.60
CA ARG A 253 -21.24 14.18 10.92
C ARG A 253 -20.04 14.93 11.47
N THR A 254 -19.52 14.48 12.62
CA THR A 254 -18.24 14.94 13.15
C THR A 254 -17.10 14.09 12.62
N LYS A 255 -15.97 14.72 12.27
CA LYS A 255 -14.76 13.98 11.87
C LYS A 255 -14.05 13.39 13.09
N HIS A 256 -13.57 12.15 12.91
CA HIS A 256 -12.80 11.44 13.94
C HIS A 256 -11.39 12.02 14.07
N LEU A 257 -10.86 12.02 15.30
CA LEU A 257 -9.57 12.63 15.66
C LEU A 257 -8.41 12.02 14.89
N TYR A 258 -8.36 10.69 14.78
CA TYR A 258 -7.31 10.02 14.03
C TYR A 258 -7.32 10.35 12.55
N SER A 259 -8.50 10.43 11.93
CA SER A 259 -8.64 10.82 10.52
C SER A 259 -8.14 12.23 10.23
N ILE A 260 -8.34 13.16 11.18
CA ILE A 260 -7.79 14.52 11.10
C ILE A 260 -6.28 14.48 11.21
N TYR A 261 -5.74 13.79 12.22
CA TYR A 261 -4.30 13.64 12.45
C TYR A 261 -3.59 13.05 11.23
N LYS A 262 -4.15 11.98 10.66
CA LYS A 262 -3.61 11.32 9.47
C LYS A 262 -3.54 12.27 8.27
N LYS A 263 -4.60 13.04 8.02
CA LYS A 263 -4.62 14.05 6.94
C LYS A 263 -3.62 15.19 7.18
N MET A 264 -3.41 15.60 8.43
CA MET A 264 -2.38 16.60 8.78
C MET A 264 -0.97 16.07 8.49
N ALA A 265 -0.69 14.81 8.88
CA ALA A 265 0.61 14.18 8.70
C ALA A 265 0.92 13.92 7.21
N GLU A 266 -0.04 13.37 6.45
CA GLU A 266 0.14 13.04 5.03
C GLU A 266 0.26 14.28 4.14
N LYS A 267 -0.57 15.31 4.40
CA LYS A 267 -0.60 16.53 3.58
C LYS A 267 0.32 17.64 4.09
N LYS A 268 0.97 17.44 5.24
CA LYS A 268 1.81 18.46 5.93
C LYS A 268 1.09 19.80 6.09
N ARG A 269 -0.22 19.77 6.41
CA ARG A 269 -1.06 20.96 6.57
C ARG A 269 -1.42 21.20 8.05
N PRO A 270 -1.55 22.46 8.49
CA PRO A 270 -2.00 22.78 9.84
C PRO A 270 -3.46 22.39 10.06
N LEU A 271 -3.86 22.32 11.33
CA LEU A 271 -5.21 21.95 11.73
C LEU A 271 -6.29 22.88 11.15
N SER A 272 -5.99 24.21 11.06
CA SER A 272 -6.88 25.23 10.48
C SER A 272 -7.38 24.84 9.07
N ASP A 273 -6.50 24.29 8.24
CA ASP A 273 -6.82 23.95 6.86
C ASP A 273 -7.63 22.65 6.70
N ILE A 274 -7.79 21.89 7.80
CA ILE A 274 -8.41 20.55 7.79
C ILE A 274 -9.74 20.53 8.54
N VAL A 275 -9.90 21.39 9.54
CA VAL A 275 -11.07 21.38 10.46
C VAL A 275 -12.31 22.02 9.85
N ASP A 276 -12.17 22.90 8.87
CA ASP A 276 -13.28 23.67 8.31
C ASP A 276 -14.22 22.92 7.36
N VAL A 277 -14.07 21.58 7.25
CA VAL A 277 -15.00 20.78 6.41
C VAL A 277 -16.08 20.19 7.27
N TYR A 278 -17.30 20.72 7.10
CA TYR A 278 -18.50 20.18 7.73
C TYR A 278 -18.97 18.94 6.95
N GLY A 279 -19.24 17.86 7.66
CA GLY A 279 -19.72 16.62 7.07
C GLY A 279 -21.22 16.44 7.30
N PHE A 280 -21.92 16.03 6.26
CA PHE A 280 -23.34 15.68 6.31
C PHE A 280 -23.54 14.30 5.70
N ARG A 281 -24.49 13.57 6.24
CA ARG A 281 -24.98 12.32 5.69
C ARG A 281 -26.47 12.47 5.42
N ILE A 282 -26.89 12.14 4.21
CA ILE A 282 -28.29 12.11 3.82
C ILE A 282 -28.63 10.66 3.50
N ILE A 283 -29.63 10.13 4.20
CA ILE A 283 -30.12 8.76 4.06
C ILE A 283 -31.47 8.81 3.43
N VAL A 284 -31.65 8.12 2.30
CA VAL A 284 -32.90 8.05 1.53
C VAL A 284 -33.29 6.60 1.25
N ASP A 285 -34.47 6.36 0.65
CA ASP A 285 -34.98 5.00 0.52
C ASP A 285 -34.39 4.20 -0.65
N ASN A 286 -34.09 4.82 -1.77
CA ASN A 286 -33.65 4.09 -2.97
C ASN A 286 -32.56 4.84 -3.75
N VAL A 287 -31.95 4.15 -4.72
CA VAL A 287 -30.82 4.66 -5.51
C VAL A 287 -31.22 5.88 -6.36
N ASN A 288 -32.39 5.84 -6.98
CA ASN A 288 -32.83 6.96 -7.81
C ASN A 288 -33.02 8.24 -6.98
N THR A 289 -33.54 8.10 -5.77
CA THR A 289 -33.68 9.21 -4.81
C THR A 289 -32.30 9.73 -4.37
N CYS A 290 -31.25 8.88 -4.30
CA CYS A 290 -29.87 9.36 -4.06
C CYS A 290 -29.43 10.37 -5.13
N TYR A 291 -29.65 10.08 -6.40
CA TYR A 291 -29.27 10.98 -7.51
C TYR A 291 -30.15 12.22 -7.58
N GLN A 292 -31.46 12.12 -7.27
CA GLN A 292 -32.34 13.27 -7.13
C GLN A 292 -31.87 14.20 -6.01
N THR A 293 -31.54 13.64 -4.84
CA THR A 293 -31.01 14.38 -3.71
C THR A 293 -29.64 15.03 -4.05
N LEU A 294 -28.81 14.39 -4.86
CA LEU A 294 -27.56 15.00 -5.35
C LEU A 294 -27.85 16.27 -6.17
N GLY A 295 -28.83 16.21 -7.07
CA GLY A 295 -29.27 17.36 -7.85
C GLY A 295 -29.76 18.49 -6.95
N LEU A 296 -30.59 18.16 -5.94
CA LEU A 296 -31.13 19.10 -4.96
C LEU A 296 -30.00 19.82 -4.19
N VAL A 297 -29.05 19.08 -3.61
CA VAL A 297 -27.96 19.70 -2.82
C VAL A 297 -27.02 20.52 -3.69
N HIS A 298 -26.82 20.16 -4.98
CA HIS A 298 -26.07 20.95 -5.96
C HIS A 298 -26.81 22.22 -6.39
N GLY A 299 -28.13 22.21 -6.34
CA GLY A 299 -28.97 23.39 -6.54
C GLY A 299 -28.82 24.39 -5.40
N LEU A 300 -28.83 23.90 -4.16
CA LEU A 300 -28.70 24.73 -2.95
C LEU A 300 -27.30 25.31 -2.80
N TYR A 301 -26.28 24.48 -3.00
CA TYR A 301 -24.87 24.82 -2.83
C TYR A 301 -24.02 24.34 -4.02
N LYS A 302 -23.21 25.23 -4.58
CA LYS A 302 -22.43 24.90 -5.78
C LYS A 302 -21.34 23.85 -5.48
N PRO A 303 -21.21 22.79 -6.32
CA PRO A 303 -20.19 21.76 -6.12
C PRO A 303 -18.79 22.28 -6.42
N MET A 304 -17.81 21.79 -5.64
CA MET A 304 -16.37 22.03 -5.91
C MET A 304 -15.91 21.12 -7.06
N PRO A 305 -15.31 21.67 -8.13
CA PRO A 305 -14.80 20.88 -9.25
C PRO A 305 -13.83 19.77 -8.81
N GLY A 306 -13.97 18.58 -9.38
CA GLY A 306 -13.10 17.42 -9.09
C GLY A 306 -13.27 16.81 -7.68
N ARG A 307 -14.30 17.21 -6.93
CA ARG A 307 -14.58 16.68 -5.58
C ARG A 307 -15.80 15.76 -5.51
N PHE A 308 -16.42 15.47 -6.63
CA PHE A 308 -17.49 14.48 -6.71
C PHE A 308 -16.91 13.06 -6.90
N LYS A 309 -17.50 12.07 -6.20
CA LYS A 309 -17.17 10.65 -6.32
C LYS A 309 -18.44 9.83 -6.21
N ASP A 310 -18.66 9.00 -7.22
CA ASP A 310 -19.78 8.06 -7.26
C ASP A 310 -19.31 6.67 -6.84
N TYR A 311 -19.58 6.31 -5.58
CA TYR A 311 -19.33 4.98 -5.05
C TYR A 311 -20.60 4.08 -5.11
N ILE A 312 -21.72 4.58 -5.67
CA ILE A 312 -22.87 3.73 -5.96
C ILE A 312 -22.61 2.98 -7.26
N ALA A 313 -22.23 3.70 -8.32
CA ALA A 313 -21.88 3.12 -9.61
C ALA A 313 -20.59 2.29 -9.54
N ILE A 314 -19.58 2.74 -8.77
CA ILE A 314 -18.31 2.04 -8.60
C ILE A 314 -18.06 1.82 -7.11
N PRO A 315 -18.60 0.75 -6.51
CA PRO A 315 -18.46 0.47 -5.08
C PRO A 315 -17.00 0.26 -4.67
N ARG A 316 -16.68 0.65 -3.44
CA ARG A 316 -15.36 0.33 -2.87
C ARG A 316 -15.20 -1.17 -2.66
N ILE A 317 -13.95 -1.62 -2.48
CA ILE A 317 -13.59 -3.03 -2.31
C ILE A 317 -14.32 -3.68 -1.12
N ASN A 318 -14.53 -2.92 -0.05
CA ASN A 318 -15.23 -3.36 1.15
C ASN A 318 -16.76 -3.28 1.03
N GLY A 319 -17.29 -3.09 -0.18
CA GLY A 319 -18.72 -2.99 -0.41
C GLY A 319 -19.35 -1.63 -0.10
N TYR A 320 -18.57 -0.65 0.35
CA TYR A 320 -19.07 0.69 0.65
C TYR A 320 -19.63 1.39 -0.60
N GLN A 321 -20.87 1.86 -0.49
CA GLN A 321 -21.59 2.62 -1.53
C GLN A 321 -22.10 3.94 -0.96
N SER A 322 -21.92 5.04 -1.69
CA SER A 322 -22.45 6.37 -1.38
C SER A 322 -22.08 7.34 -2.49
N LEU A 323 -22.87 8.38 -2.73
CA LEU A 323 -22.41 9.55 -3.47
C LEU A 323 -21.67 10.47 -2.52
N HIS A 324 -20.51 10.94 -2.92
CA HIS A 324 -19.72 11.92 -2.16
C HIS A 324 -19.57 13.19 -2.96
N THR A 325 -19.97 14.31 -2.42
CA THR A 325 -19.76 15.61 -3.03
C THR A 325 -19.23 16.61 -2.00
N THR A 326 -18.43 17.57 -2.45
CA THR A 326 -17.99 18.70 -1.62
C THR A 326 -18.52 19.99 -2.24
N LEU A 327 -19.21 20.79 -1.44
CA LEU A 327 -19.92 21.99 -1.86
C LEU A 327 -19.31 23.24 -1.24
N PHE A 328 -19.50 24.37 -1.88
CA PHE A 328 -19.25 25.69 -1.29
C PHE A 328 -20.44 26.10 -0.42
N GLY A 329 -20.31 25.95 0.89
CA GLY A 329 -21.31 26.35 1.86
C GLY A 329 -21.28 27.85 2.20
N PRO A 330 -22.03 28.27 3.23
CA PRO A 330 -22.05 29.66 3.69
C PRO A 330 -20.65 30.19 3.98
N LYS A 331 -20.36 31.41 3.54
CA LYS A 331 -19.04 32.08 3.67
C LYS A 331 -17.88 31.32 3.02
N GLY A 332 -18.16 30.49 1.99
CA GLY A 332 -17.15 29.69 1.30
C GLY A 332 -16.62 28.48 2.07
N LEU A 333 -17.27 28.09 3.16
CA LEU A 333 -16.87 26.91 3.94
C LEU A 333 -17.14 25.63 3.15
N PRO A 334 -16.19 24.67 3.06
CA PRO A 334 -16.42 23.42 2.35
C PRO A 334 -17.36 22.50 3.14
N LEU A 335 -18.44 22.04 2.48
CA LEU A 335 -19.40 21.08 3.00
C LEU A 335 -19.19 19.75 2.30
N GLU A 336 -18.90 18.69 3.03
CA GLU A 336 -18.80 17.32 2.50
C GLU A 336 -20.14 16.61 2.73
N VAL A 337 -20.84 16.25 1.65
CA VAL A 337 -22.14 15.56 1.72
C VAL A 337 -21.97 14.12 1.21
N GLN A 338 -22.48 13.17 1.99
CA GLN A 338 -22.58 11.76 1.66
C GLN A 338 -24.04 11.39 1.52
N ILE A 339 -24.43 10.87 0.35
CA ILE A 339 -25.83 10.48 0.07
C ILE A 339 -25.85 8.98 -0.19
N ARG A 340 -26.73 8.25 0.51
CA ARG A 340 -26.84 6.80 0.41
C ARG A 340 -28.21 6.29 0.84
N THR A 341 -28.55 5.07 0.47
CA THR A 341 -29.78 4.44 0.94
C THR A 341 -29.65 3.93 2.36
N ARG A 342 -30.79 3.61 3.02
CA ARG A 342 -30.82 2.97 4.35
C ARG A 342 -30.05 1.65 4.36
N GLU A 343 -30.11 0.86 3.29
CA GLU A 343 -29.37 -0.38 3.14
C GLU A 343 -27.86 -0.12 3.03
N MET A 344 -27.45 0.83 2.16
CA MET A 344 -26.06 1.24 2.03
C MET A 344 -25.49 1.81 3.33
N ASP A 345 -26.32 2.48 4.13
CA ASP A 345 -25.93 2.98 5.45
C ASP A 345 -25.61 1.85 6.41
N ARG A 346 -26.48 0.84 6.47
CA ARG A 346 -26.24 -0.37 7.29
C ARG A 346 -24.96 -1.11 6.88
N VAL A 347 -24.80 -1.34 5.57
CA VAL A 347 -23.57 -1.97 5.03
C VAL A 347 -22.33 -1.13 5.34
N ALA A 348 -22.43 0.20 5.26
CA ALA A 348 -21.32 1.10 5.55
C ALA A 348 -20.90 1.11 7.03
N GLU A 349 -21.82 0.88 7.98
CA GLU A 349 -21.52 0.86 9.42
C GLU A 349 -21.09 -0.54 9.90
N SER A 350 -21.80 -1.59 9.48
CA SER A 350 -21.63 -2.96 9.98
C SER A 350 -20.83 -3.87 9.04
N GLY A 351 -20.64 -3.48 7.78
CA GLY A 351 -19.84 -4.24 6.80
C GLY A 351 -20.33 -5.66 6.61
N VAL A 352 -19.43 -6.62 6.75
CA VAL A 352 -19.70 -8.06 6.62
C VAL A 352 -20.74 -8.53 7.65
N ALA A 353 -20.81 -7.91 8.81
CA ALA A 353 -21.75 -8.28 9.89
C ALA A 353 -23.22 -7.92 9.53
N SER A 354 -23.46 -7.00 8.60
CA SER A 354 -24.82 -6.58 8.24
C SER A 354 -25.72 -7.69 7.68
N HIS A 355 -25.15 -8.78 7.20
CA HIS A 355 -25.86 -9.87 6.52
C HIS A 355 -26.42 -10.95 7.45
N TRP A 356 -25.93 -11.04 8.69
CA TRP A 356 -26.55 -11.95 9.67
C TRP A 356 -27.97 -11.52 10.03
N LEU A 357 -28.34 -10.26 9.74
CA LEU A 357 -29.69 -9.72 9.91
C LEU A 357 -30.74 -10.26 8.91
N TYR A 358 -30.31 -10.78 7.76
CA TYR A 358 -31.23 -11.22 6.70
C TYR A 358 -30.78 -12.54 6.09
N LYS A 359 -31.46 -13.62 6.44
CA LYS A 359 -31.46 -14.91 5.71
C LYS A 359 -32.29 -14.79 4.41
N ALA A 360 -32.14 -13.74 3.62
CA ALA A 360 -32.93 -13.56 2.40
C ALA A 360 -32.01 -13.27 1.22
N ASP A 361 -32.18 -14.10 0.18
CA ASP A 361 -31.70 -14.00 -1.19
C ASP A 361 -30.19 -14.16 -1.46
N GLU A 362 -29.78 -15.43 -1.64
CA GLU A 362 -28.50 -15.86 -2.22
C GLU A 362 -28.27 -15.35 -3.66
N LYS A 363 -29.12 -14.53 -4.23
CA LYS A 363 -29.09 -14.14 -5.65
C LYS A 363 -28.48 -12.78 -5.94
N SER A 364 -28.08 -11.97 -4.96
CA SER A 364 -27.42 -10.69 -5.27
C SER A 364 -25.92 -10.83 -5.41
N ASP A 365 -25.41 -10.60 -6.60
CA ASP A 365 -24.00 -10.77 -7.04
C ASP A 365 -22.98 -9.82 -6.37
N ALA A 366 -23.39 -8.93 -5.47
CA ALA A 366 -22.55 -7.85 -4.95
C ALA A 366 -22.45 -7.77 -3.42
N THR A 367 -22.71 -8.86 -2.68
CA THR A 367 -22.74 -8.82 -1.20
C THR A 367 -21.33 -8.59 -0.59
N PRO A 368 -21.23 -7.82 0.51
CA PRO A 368 -19.97 -7.61 1.23
C PRO A 368 -19.26 -8.91 1.61
N GLN A 369 -20.01 -9.97 1.91
CA GLN A 369 -19.46 -11.28 2.27
C GLN A 369 -18.81 -12.01 1.10
N ARG A 370 -19.42 -12.00 -0.08
CA ARG A 370 -18.79 -12.59 -1.26
C ARG A 370 -17.43 -11.94 -1.50
N ARG A 371 -17.35 -10.62 -1.39
CA ARG A 371 -16.09 -9.88 -1.53
C ARG A 371 -15.09 -10.20 -0.41
N ALA A 372 -15.55 -10.41 0.80
CA ALA A 372 -14.71 -10.84 1.91
C ALA A 372 -14.22 -12.28 1.69
N ARG A 373 -15.08 -13.21 1.27
CA ARG A 373 -14.70 -14.59 0.91
C ARG A 373 -13.71 -14.63 -0.27
N GLU A 374 -13.94 -13.86 -1.33
CA GLU A 374 -13.00 -13.73 -2.45
C GLU A 374 -11.65 -13.19 -2.00
N TRP A 375 -11.64 -12.22 -1.11
CA TRP A 375 -10.40 -11.71 -0.53
C TRP A 375 -9.69 -12.76 0.32
N LEU A 376 -10.42 -13.50 1.15
CA LEU A 376 -9.86 -14.59 1.97
C LEU A 376 -9.33 -15.74 1.08
N ALA A 377 -10.02 -16.08 0.00
CA ALA A 377 -9.55 -17.08 -0.96
C ALA A 377 -8.25 -16.66 -1.64
N ASN A 378 -8.13 -15.38 -2.04
CA ASN A 378 -6.89 -14.83 -2.58
C ASN A 378 -5.74 -14.86 -1.55
N LEU A 379 -6.03 -14.65 -0.26
CA LEU A 379 -5.02 -14.77 0.81
C LEU A 379 -4.56 -16.23 0.98
N ALA A 380 -5.46 -17.21 0.85
CA ALA A 380 -5.13 -18.62 0.89
C ALA A 380 -4.17 -19.03 -0.25
N GLU A 381 -4.37 -18.49 -1.46
CA GLU A 381 -3.46 -18.71 -2.59
C GLU A 381 -2.06 -18.11 -2.33
N ILE A 382 -2.00 -16.91 -1.78
CA ILE A 382 -0.73 -16.22 -1.47
C ILE A 382 0.06 -17.01 -0.42
N GLN A 383 -0.63 -17.64 0.54
CA GLN A 383 -0.01 -18.43 1.60
C GLN A 383 0.78 -19.63 1.07
N GLN A 384 0.29 -20.30 0.03
CA GLN A 384 0.93 -21.51 -0.52
C GLN A 384 2.29 -21.23 -1.16
N SER A 385 2.66 -19.98 -1.39
CA SER A 385 3.78 -19.58 -2.25
C SER A 385 4.95 -18.87 -1.56
N GLY A 386 4.91 -18.56 -0.23
CA GLY A 386 5.91 -17.67 0.38
C GLY A 386 6.26 -17.97 1.84
N THR A 387 7.30 -17.27 2.35
CA THR A 387 7.66 -17.21 3.77
C THR A 387 6.62 -16.39 4.55
N SER A 388 6.59 -16.55 5.90
CA SER A 388 5.68 -15.80 6.77
C SER A 388 5.87 -14.28 6.69
N GLU A 389 7.10 -13.80 6.46
CA GLU A 389 7.41 -12.38 6.28
C GLU A 389 6.87 -11.84 4.94
N GLU A 390 7.05 -12.59 3.86
CA GLU A 390 6.55 -12.25 2.53
C GLU A 390 5.02 -12.25 2.49
N PHE A 391 4.39 -13.19 3.19
CA PHE A 391 2.95 -13.21 3.38
C PHE A 391 2.47 -11.95 4.09
N LEU A 392 3.11 -11.56 5.21
CA LEU A 392 2.76 -10.34 5.95
C LEU A 392 2.90 -9.08 5.09
N GLU A 393 3.98 -8.95 4.30
CA GLU A 393 4.15 -7.81 3.38
C GLU A 393 3.06 -7.78 2.31
N SER A 394 2.75 -8.93 1.71
CA SER A 394 1.72 -9.04 0.69
C SER A 394 0.34 -8.64 1.22
N VAL A 395 0.01 -9.11 2.42
CA VAL A 395 -1.27 -8.76 3.05
C VAL A 395 -1.31 -7.30 3.51
N LYS A 396 -0.22 -6.74 4.03
CA LYS A 396 -0.16 -5.30 4.34
C LYS A 396 -0.47 -4.43 3.12
N VAL A 397 0.07 -4.77 1.96
CA VAL A 397 -0.25 -4.07 0.71
C VAL A 397 -1.74 -4.19 0.35
N ASP A 398 -2.35 -5.34 0.61
CA ASP A 398 -3.76 -5.61 0.28
C ASP A 398 -4.76 -5.01 1.30
N LEU A 399 -4.33 -4.80 2.54
CA LEU A 399 -5.12 -4.16 3.59
C LEU A 399 -5.27 -2.64 3.39
N PHE A 400 -4.34 -1.99 2.66
CA PHE A 400 -4.43 -0.56 2.39
C PHE A 400 -5.30 -0.29 1.16
N PRO A 401 -6.44 0.40 1.31
CA PRO A 401 -7.52 0.44 0.30
C PRO A 401 -7.33 1.42 -0.85
N ASP A 402 -6.16 2.05 -1.00
CA ASP A 402 -5.93 2.99 -2.09
C ASP A 402 -5.76 2.21 -3.42
N LYS A 403 -6.89 2.01 -4.15
CA LYS A 403 -6.87 1.47 -5.50
C LYS A 403 -6.99 2.56 -6.55
N ILE A 404 -6.35 2.29 -7.68
CA ILE A 404 -6.56 2.98 -8.94
C ILE A 404 -7.43 2.11 -9.84
N TYR A 405 -8.20 2.73 -10.69
CA TYR A 405 -9.01 2.07 -11.71
C TYR A 405 -8.44 2.44 -13.06
N VAL A 406 -8.05 1.43 -13.82
CA VAL A 406 -7.49 1.57 -15.16
C VAL A 406 -8.38 0.81 -16.16
N PHE A 407 -8.33 1.21 -17.42
CA PHE A 407 -9.15 0.62 -18.47
C PHE A 407 -8.35 -0.35 -19.33
N THR A 408 -8.98 -1.46 -19.71
CA THR A 408 -8.48 -2.26 -20.83
C THR A 408 -8.79 -1.56 -22.16
N PRO A 409 -8.15 -1.91 -23.28
CA PRO A 409 -8.49 -1.37 -24.60
C PRO A 409 -9.94 -1.65 -25.03
N LYS A 410 -10.59 -2.64 -24.39
CA LYS A 410 -12.02 -2.97 -24.61
C LYS A 410 -12.98 -2.14 -23.76
N GLY A 411 -12.44 -1.32 -22.83
CA GLY A 411 -13.24 -0.50 -21.94
C GLY A 411 -13.56 -1.14 -20.58
N ASP A 412 -13.06 -2.36 -20.30
CA ASP A 412 -13.28 -2.99 -19.00
C ASP A 412 -12.49 -2.27 -17.91
N ILE A 413 -13.08 -2.13 -16.73
CA ILE A 413 -12.47 -1.45 -15.59
C ILE A 413 -11.71 -2.46 -14.72
N MET A 414 -10.40 -2.24 -14.54
CA MET A 414 -9.53 -3.08 -13.73
C MET A 414 -9.07 -2.34 -12.47
N PRO A 415 -9.42 -2.83 -11.27
CA PRO A 415 -8.93 -2.27 -10.02
C PRO A 415 -7.51 -2.77 -9.70
N LEU A 416 -6.58 -1.85 -9.43
CA LEU A 416 -5.20 -2.15 -9.05
C LEU A 416 -4.81 -1.40 -7.77
N PRO A 417 -3.86 -1.89 -6.97
CA PRO A 417 -3.33 -1.15 -5.84
C PRO A 417 -2.63 0.15 -6.31
N LYS A 418 -2.71 1.20 -5.51
CA LYS A 418 -2.04 2.47 -5.80
C LYS A 418 -0.52 2.28 -5.90
N GLY A 419 0.07 2.79 -6.97
CA GLY A 419 1.47 2.59 -7.31
C GLY A 419 1.73 1.29 -8.06
N ALA A 420 0.69 0.53 -8.44
CA ALA A 420 0.81 -0.61 -9.34
C ALA A 420 1.37 -0.18 -10.70
N THR A 421 2.12 -1.07 -11.31
CA THR A 421 2.79 -0.86 -12.58
C THR A 421 2.06 -1.57 -13.74
N THR A 422 2.56 -1.39 -14.94
CA THR A 422 2.01 -2.09 -16.11
C THR A 422 2.16 -3.61 -16.03
N VAL A 423 3.17 -4.12 -15.30
CA VAL A 423 3.33 -5.56 -15.01
C VAL A 423 2.23 -6.04 -14.07
N ASP A 424 1.92 -5.26 -13.02
CA ASP A 424 0.79 -5.58 -12.13
C ASP A 424 -0.53 -5.68 -12.91
N PHE A 425 -0.74 -4.76 -13.85
CA PHE A 425 -1.91 -4.80 -14.74
C PHE A 425 -1.92 -6.06 -15.60
N ALA A 426 -0.79 -6.43 -16.20
CA ALA A 426 -0.69 -7.63 -17.05
C ALA A 426 -1.09 -8.90 -16.28
N TYR A 427 -0.59 -9.07 -15.06
CA TYR A 427 -0.98 -10.19 -14.19
C TYR A 427 -2.41 -10.07 -13.65
N ALA A 428 -2.94 -8.87 -13.47
CA ALA A 428 -4.33 -8.68 -13.07
C ALA A 428 -5.29 -9.16 -14.16
N VAL A 429 -4.96 -8.93 -15.45
CA VAL A 429 -5.74 -9.43 -16.59
C VAL A 429 -5.67 -10.96 -16.65
N HIS A 430 -4.50 -11.53 -16.80
CA HIS A 430 -4.28 -12.99 -16.82
C HIS A 430 -2.81 -13.32 -16.52
N THR A 431 -2.56 -14.45 -15.84
CA THR A 431 -1.19 -14.89 -15.52
C THR A 431 -0.35 -15.11 -16.79
N ASP A 432 -0.90 -15.75 -17.83
CA ASP A 432 -0.18 -15.96 -19.11
C ASP A 432 0.17 -14.65 -19.83
N ILE A 433 -0.65 -13.60 -19.68
CA ILE A 433 -0.36 -12.27 -20.23
C ILE A 433 0.77 -11.64 -19.45
N GLY A 434 0.75 -11.76 -18.11
CA GLY A 434 1.82 -11.33 -17.24
C GLY A 434 3.15 -12.01 -17.56
N ASP A 435 3.14 -13.34 -17.67
CA ASP A 435 4.34 -14.14 -17.96
C ASP A 435 4.96 -13.82 -19.33
N ARG A 436 4.15 -13.45 -20.32
CA ARG A 436 4.59 -13.13 -21.68
C ARG A 436 4.73 -11.63 -21.94
N CYS A 437 4.58 -10.78 -20.92
CA CYS A 437 4.67 -9.33 -21.05
C CYS A 437 6.08 -8.89 -21.45
N VAL A 438 6.20 -8.12 -22.54
CA VAL A 438 7.48 -7.54 -23.00
C VAL A 438 7.46 -6.03 -23.02
N ALA A 439 6.31 -5.41 -23.23
CA ALA A 439 6.12 -3.97 -23.23
C ALA A 439 4.67 -3.62 -22.90
N ALA A 440 4.41 -2.37 -22.59
CA ALA A 440 3.06 -1.87 -22.38
C ALA A 440 2.88 -0.46 -22.98
N LYS A 441 1.64 -0.17 -23.38
CA LYS A 441 1.22 1.19 -23.75
C LYS A 441 0.24 1.71 -22.73
N VAL A 442 0.41 2.96 -22.33
CA VAL A 442 -0.52 3.70 -21.50
C VAL A 442 -1.00 4.91 -22.29
N ASP A 443 -2.31 5.04 -22.44
CA ASP A 443 -2.94 6.11 -23.23
C ASP A 443 -2.35 6.17 -24.66
N ARG A 444 -2.15 5.00 -25.28
CA ARG A 444 -1.56 4.76 -26.61
C ARG A 444 -0.05 5.05 -26.72
N GLY A 445 0.62 5.56 -25.68
CA GLY A 445 2.06 5.77 -25.65
C GLY A 445 2.80 4.56 -25.05
N LEU A 446 3.91 4.15 -25.67
CA LEU A 446 4.78 3.11 -25.10
C LEU A 446 5.42 3.62 -23.81
N VAL A 447 5.34 2.82 -22.74
CA VAL A 447 5.90 3.16 -21.43
C VAL A 447 6.78 2.03 -20.89
N PRO A 448 7.75 2.34 -20.02
CA PRO A 448 8.50 1.33 -19.28
C PRO A 448 7.58 0.45 -18.43
N LEU A 449 7.93 -0.84 -18.27
CA LEU A 449 7.12 -1.80 -17.50
C LEU A 449 6.97 -1.42 -16.01
N ARG A 450 7.90 -0.66 -15.45
CA ARG A 450 7.84 -0.16 -14.07
C ARG A 450 7.02 1.13 -13.90
N THR A 451 6.48 1.69 -14.97
CA THR A 451 5.70 2.95 -14.89
C THR A 451 4.50 2.78 -13.96
N PRO A 452 4.39 3.58 -12.87
CA PRO A 452 3.25 3.56 -11.99
C PRO A 452 2.01 4.06 -12.74
N LEU A 453 0.94 3.30 -12.67
CA LEU A 453 -0.34 3.64 -13.29
C LEU A 453 -1.12 4.65 -12.46
N GLN A 454 -1.93 5.45 -13.15
CA GLN A 454 -2.82 6.45 -12.56
C GLN A 454 -4.29 6.11 -12.85
N ASN A 455 -5.16 6.68 -12.06
CA ASN A 455 -6.60 6.47 -12.21
C ASN A 455 -7.11 7.01 -13.56
N GLY A 456 -7.90 6.22 -14.28
CA GLY A 456 -8.50 6.61 -15.55
C GLY A 456 -7.66 6.33 -16.80
N GLN A 457 -6.44 5.80 -16.66
CA GLN A 457 -5.57 5.47 -17.79
C GLN A 457 -6.01 4.20 -18.51
N THR A 458 -5.83 4.16 -19.83
CA THR A 458 -6.04 2.96 -20.65
C THR A 458 -4.72 2.24 -20.85
N VAL A 459 -4.67 0.94 -20.53
CA VAL A 459 -3.44 0.13 -20.54
C VAL A 459 -3.56 -1.02 -21.53
N GLU A 460 -2.62 -1.11 -22.47
CA GLU A 460 -2.48 -2.19 -23.45
C GLU A 460 -1.16 -2.94 -23.19
N VAL A 461 -1.24 -4.26 -22.99
CA VAL A 461 -0.06 -5.11 -22.77
C VAL A 461 0.40 -5.73 -24.09
N ILE A 462 1.68 -5.64 -24.37
CA ILE A 462 2.31 -6.26 -25.53
C ILE A 462 3.01 -7.53 -25.06
N THR A 463 2.61 -8.66 -25.66
CA THR A 463 3.15 -9.99 -25.33
C THR A 463 3.99 -10.56 -26.47
N ALA A 464 4.97 -11.41 -26.14
CA ALA A 464 5.76 -12.14 -27.13
C ALA A 464 5.73 -13.65 -26.84
N ARG A 465 5.70 -14.48 -27.89
CA ARG A 465 5.82 -15.94 -27.76
C ARG A 465 7.22 -16.28 -27.23
N GLY A 466 7.28 -17.04 -26.14
CA GLY A 466 8.54 -17.44 -25.51
C GLY A 466 9.15 -16.41 -24.54
N ALA A 467 8.53 -15.26 -24.31
CA ALA A 467 8.90 -14.39 -23.20
C ALA A 467 8.63 -15.08 -21.86
N LYS A 468 9.48 -14.81 -20.88
CA LYS A 468 9.38 -15.35 -19.52
C LYS A 468 9.48 -14.19 -18.52
N PRO A 469 8.87 -14.30 -17.32
CA PRO A 469 8.99 -13.31 -16.29
C PRO A 469 10.43 -12.99 -15.91
N ASN A 470 10.71 -11.72 -15.68
CA ASN A 470 12.04 -11.27 -15.23
C ASN A 470 12.05 -11.19 -13.69
N PRO A 471 13.00 -11.84 -13.00
CA PRO A 471 13.17 -11.75 -11.54
C PRO A 471 13.21 -10.31 -11.01
N ASN A 472 13.82 -9.40 -11.75
CA ASN A 472 13.92 -7.99 -11.39
C ASN A 472 12.56 -7.28 -11.27
N TRP A 473 11.49 -7.83 -11.84
CA TRP A 473 10.15 -7.26 -11.68
C TRP A 473 9.68 -7.26 -10.23
N LEU A 474 10.15 -8.20 -9.41
CA LEU A 474 9.85 -8.27 -7.98
C LEU A 474 10.25 -6.99 -7.21
N THR A 475 11.20 -6.21 -7.73
CA THR A 475 11.66 -4.97 -7.08
C THR A 475 10.64 -3.84 -7.17
N PHE A 476 9.77 -3.83 -8.18
CA PHE A 476 8.85 -2.72 -8.44
C PHE A 476 7.36 -3.10 -8.51
N VAL A 477 7.01 -4.39 -8.73
CA VAL A 477 5.60 -4.82 -8.70
C VAL A 477 4.99 -4.65 -7.31
N ARG A 478 3.73 -4.25 -7.26
CA ARG A 478 3.00 -3.95 -6.02
C ARG A 478 1.91 -4.95 -5.69
N SER A 479 1.28 -5.56 -6.69
CA SER A 479 0.19 -6.51 -6.45
C SER A 479 0.71 -7.85 -5.94
N ALA A 480 0.00 -8.42 -4.95
CA ALA A 480 0.31 -9.74 -4.42
C ALA A 480 0.22 -10.82 -5.52
N LYS A 481 -0.77 -10.71 -6.43
CA LYS A 481 -0.95 -11.62 -7.55
C LYS A 481 0.27 -11.66 -8.48
N ALA A 482 0.80 -10.48 -8.88
CA ALA A 482 2.00 -10.43 -9.72
C ALA A 482 3.21 -11.02 -9.00
N ARG A 483 3.45 -10.67 -7.74
CA ARG A 483 4.57 -11.21 -6.94
C ARG A 483 4.50 -12.72 -6.82
N SER A 484 3.32 -13.25 -6.47
CA SER A 484 3.10 -14.70 -6.33
C SER A 484 3.30 -15.43 -7.66
N ALA A 485 2.71 -14.92 -8.75
CA ALA A 485 2.84 -15.54 -10.08
C ALA A 485 4.30 -15.56 -10.56
N ILE A 486 5.03 -14.45 -10.41
CA ILE A 486 6.46 -14.37 -10.78
C ILE A 486 7.29 -15.38 -9.97
N ARG A 487 7.07 -15.46 -8.64
CA ARG A 487 7.77 -16.42 -7.78
C ARG A 487 7.44 -17.87 -8.13
N ASN A 488 6.16 -18.18 -8.36
CA ASN A 488 5.74 -19.53 -8.76
C ASN A 488 6.32 -19.94 -10.10
N HIS A 489 6.39 -19.01 -11.05
CA HIS A 489 7.05 -19.28 -12.32
C HIS A 489 8.53 -19.66 -12.12
N MET A 490 9.22 -18.96 -11.22
CA MET A 490 10.62 -19.24 -10.88
C MET A 490 10.80 -20.56 -10.14
N LYS A 491 9.93 -20.89 -9.19
CA LYS A 491 9.96 -22.17 -8.47
C LYS A 491 9.71 -23.37 -9.40
N ASN A 492 8.85 -23.19 -10.42
CA ASN A 492 8.48 -24.22 -11.37
C ASN A 492 9.49 -24.39 -12.54
N LEU A 493 10.50 -23.51 -12.64
CA LEU A 493 11.61 -23.74 -13.54
C LEU A 493 12.34 -25.03 -13.12
N ARG A 494 12.44 -26.01 -14.02
CA ARG A 494 13.22 -27.22 -13.76
C ARG A 494 14.64 -26.79 -13.41
N SER A 495 15.30 -27.48 -12.48
CA SER A 495 16.66 -27.14 -12.00
C SER A 495 17.64 -26.88 -13.15
N THR A 496 17.56 -27.67 -14.21
CA THR A 496 18.37 -27.50 -15.45
C THR A 496 18.10 -26.17 -16.16
N GLU A 497 16.85 -25.71 -16.25
CA GLU A 497 16.50 -24.43 -16.89
C GLU A 497 16.93 -23.24 -16.03
N SER A 498 16.86 -23.36 -14.70
CA SER A 498 17.33 -22.36 -13.75
C SER A 498 18.85 -22.22 -13.82
N VAL A 499 19.58 -23.32 -13.87
CA VAL A 499 21.04 -23.33 -14.03
C VAL A 499 21.46 -22.68 -15.36
N ASP A 500 20.78 -22.99 -16.47
CA ASP A 500 21.07 -22.39 -17.78
C ASP A 500 20.74 -20.89 -17.82
N LEU A 501 19.67 -20.47 -17.16
CA LEU A 501 19.31 -19.06 -17.04
C LEU A 501 20.35 -18.31 -16.20
N GLY A 502 20.71 -18.83 -15.03
CA GLY A 502 21.71 -18.23 -14.15
C GLY A 502 23.08 -18.12 -14.80
N LYS A 503 23.49 -19.15 -15.52
CA LYS A 503 24.73 -19.13 -16.33
C LYS A 503 24.73 -18.02 -17.37
N ARG A 504 23.61 -17.82 -18.09
CA ARG A 504 23.47 -16.74 -19.07
C ARG A 504 23.47 -15.36 -18.43
N LEU A 505 22.79 -15.20 -17.29
CA LEU A 505 22.75 -13.93 -16.54
C LEU A 505 24.14 -13.56 -16.02
N LEU A 506 24.86 -14.51 -15.46
CA LEU A 506 26.23 -14.29 -14.97
C LEU A 506 27.21 -13.99 -16.10
N ASP A 507 27.17 -14.77 -17.21
CA ASP A 507 28.05 -14.51 -18.37
C ASP A 507 27.78 -13.16 -19.01
N LYS A 508 26.52 -12.70 -19.04
CA LYS A 508 26.16 -11.35 -19.48
C LYS A 508 26.78 -10.30 -18.54
N SER A 509 26.60 -10.44 -17.22
CA SER A 509 27.15 -9.49 -16.24
C SER A 509 28.67 -9.47 -16.24
N LEU A 510 29.34 -10.60 -16.51
CA LEU A 510 30.80 -10.68 -16.67
C LEU A 510 31.27 -10.00 -17.96
N LYS A 511 30.51 -10.11 -19.06
CA LYS A 511 30.79 -9.38 -20.32
C LYS A 511 30.68 -7.88 -20.15
N ASP A 512 29.69 -7.43 -19.39
CA ASP A 512 29.52 -6.02 -19.04
C ASP A 512 30.72 -5.49 -18.23
N LEU A 513 31.46 -6.37 -17.53
CA LEU A 513 32.72 -6.09 -16.81
C LEU A 513 33.99 -6.41 -17.63
N GLY A 514 33.86 -6.60 -18.95
CA GLY A 514 35.00 -6.92 -19.82
C GLY A 514 35.59 -8.33 -19.65
N SER A 515 34.90 -9.21 -18.92
CA SER A 515 35.30 -10.60 -18.64
C SER A 515 34.30 -11.59 -19.27
N SER A 516 34.41 -12.88 -18.98
CA SER A 516 33.47 -13.93 -19.37
C SER A 516 33.63 -15.14 -18.44
N LEU A 517 32.65 -16.00 -18.37
CA LEU A 517 32.75 -17.26 -17.58
C LEU A 517 33.96 -18.12 -17.94
N ARG A 518 34.40 -18.05 -19.20
CA ARG A 518 35.61 -18.79 -19.66
C ARG A 518 36.90 -18.18 -19.16
N LYS A 519 36.92 -16.88 -18.86
CA LYS A 519 38.11 -16.17 -18.33
C LYS A 519 38.20 -16.20 -16.81
N VAL A 520 37.10 -16.51 -16.12
CA VAL A 520 37.10 -16.72 -14.67
C VAL A 520 37.85 -18.02 -14.35
N GLY A 521 38.99 -17.90 -13.67
CA GLY A 521 39.84 -19.06 -13.30
C GLY A 521 39.11 -19.99 -12.31
N LYS A 522 39.41 -21.30 -12.38
CA LYS A 522 38.82 -22.31 -11.48
C LYS A 522 39.04 -22.01 -10.00
N VAL A 523 40.24 -21.48 -9.65
CA VAL A 523 40.58 -21.10 -8.28
C VAL A 523 39.66 -19.99 -7.78
N ARG A 524 39.49 -18.94 -8.56
CA ARG A 524 38.62 -17.79 -8.20
C ARG A 524 37.14 -18.13 -8.11
N MET A 525 36.70 -19.07 -8.94
CA MET A 525 35.34 -19.64 -8.84
C MET A 525 35.17 -20.43 -7.54
N ALA A 526 36.19 -21.22 -7.15
CA ALA A 526 36.15 -21.98 -5.90
C ALA A 526 36.17 -21.08 -4.67
N ASP A 527 36.99 -20.02 -4.68
CA ASP A 527 37.05 -19.03 -3.60
C ASP A 527 35.66 -18.32 -3.43
N ALA A 528 35.11 -17.89 -4.53
CA ALA A 528 33.76 -17.27 -4.52
C ALA A 528 32.68 -18.22 -4.02
N LEU A 529 32.70 -19.50 -4.38
CA LEU A 529 31.77 -20.50 -3.86
C LEU A 529 31.94 -20.67 -2.34
N GLY A 530 33.22 -20.67 -1.84
CA GLY A 530 33.49 -20.72 -0.41
C GLY A 530 32.99 -19.53 0.37
N GLU A 531 33.18 -18.31 -0.15
CA GLU A 531 32.63 -17.06 0.43
C GLU A 531 31.12 -17.02 0.44
N LEU A 532 30.47 -17.61 -0.57
CA LEU A 532 29.04 -17.68 -0.69
C LEU A 532 28.39 -18.85 0.06
N GLY A 533 29.18 -19.76 0.64
CA GLY A 533 28.71 -20.95 1.34
C GLY A 533 28.04 -21.99 0.43
N LEU A 534 28.50 -22.09 -0.85
CA LEU A 534 27.92 -22.97 -1.86
C LEU A 534 28.85 -24.16 -2.16
N ASN A 535 28.23 -25.32 -2.45
CA ASN A 535 29.00 -26.55 -2.66
C ASN A 535 29.53 -26.74 -4.10
N ASN A 536 28.82 -26.13 -5.08
CA ASN A 536 29.19 -26.29 -6.49
C ASN A 536 28.66 -25.13 -7.36
N THR A 537 29.20 -25.05 -8.59
CA THR A 537 28.84 -24.01 -9.55
C THR A 537 27.38 -24.14 -10.08
N ALA A 538 26.82 -25.35 -10.08
CA ALA A 538 25.43 -25.55 -10.50
C ALA A 538 24.47 -24.91 -9.51
N GLU A 539 24.73 -25.03 -8.21
CA GLU A 539 23.96 -24.38 -7.14
C GLU A 539 24.06 -22.85 -7.25
N LEU A 540 25.22 -22.29 -7.57
CA LEU A 540 25.38 -20.85 -7.82
C LEU A 540 24.53 -20.41 -9.01
N PHE A 541 24.60 -21.13 -10.13
CA PHE A 541 23.80 -20.80 -11.30
C PHE A 541 22.29 -20.96 -11.05
N GLU A 542 21.89 -21.97 -10.29
CA GLU A 542 20.51 -22.19 -9.88
C GLU A 542 19.99 -21.01 -9.06
N GLN A 543 20.71 -20.56 -8.03
CA GLN A 543 20.34 -19.41 -7.20
C GLN A 543 20.29 -18.10 -8.01
N LEU A 544 21.20 -17.92 -8.95
CA LEU A 544 21.17 -16.80 -9.87
C LEU A 544 19.96 -16.85 -10.83
N GLY A 545 19.62 -18.03 -11.31
CA GLY A 545 18.47 -18.23 -12.19
C GLY A 545 17.13 -18.08 -11.48
N LEU A 546 17.07 -18.46 -10.21
CA LEU A 546 15.89 -18.27 -9.33
C LEU A 546 15.77 -16.84 -8.80
N GLY A 547 16.78 -15.99 -9.01
CA GLY A 547 16.78 -14.61 -8.51
C GLY A 547 17.07 -14.48 -7.01
N GLU A 548 17.54 -15.54 -6.37
CA GLU A 548 17.95 -15.53 -4.95
C GLU A 548 19.25 -14.75 -4.76
N ARG A 549 20.06 -14.66 -5.82
CA ARG A 549 21.28 -13.84 -5.88
C ARG A 549 21.28 -12.94 -7.12
N LEU A 550 21.97 -11.82 -7.01
CA LEU A 550 22.08 -10.85 -8.10
C LEU A 550 23.32 -11.13 -8.94
N ALA A 551 23.13 -11.43 -10.23
CA ALA A 551 24.22 -11.72 -11.17
C ALA A 551 25.27 -10.59 -11.28
N PRO A 552 24.95 -9.29 -11.25
CA PRO A 552 25.95 -8.22 -11.28
C PRO A 552 26.87 -8.21 -10.05
N LEU A 553 26.35 -8.46 -8.85
CA LEU A 553 27.15 -8.53 -7.63
C LEU A 553 28.08 -9.73 -7.65
N THR A 554 27.58 -10.90 -8.04
CA THR A 554 28.38 -12.12 -8.18
C THR A 554 29.46 -11.97 -9.25
N ALA A 555 29.17 -11.27 -10.36
CA ALA A 555 30.16 -11.01 -11.40
C ALA A 555 31.30 -10.12 -10.91
N ARG A 556 31.05 -9.08 -10.12
CA ARG A 556 32.07 -8.23 -9.50
C ARG A 556 32.99 -9.03 -8.56
N MET A 557 32.39 -9.84 -7.71
CA MET A 557 33.10 -10.73 -6.81
C MET A 557 34.04 -11.67 -7.58
N LEU A 558 33.59 -12.25 -8.69
CA LEU A 558 34.36 -13.13 -9.54
C LEU A 558 35.50 -12.42 -10.31
N VAL A 559 35.33 -11.15 -10.66
CA VAL A 559 36.37 -10.36 -11.34
C VAL A 559 37.37 -9.75 -10.35
N GLY A 560 37.02 -9.71 -9.04
CA GLY A 560 37.90 -9.20 -7.97
C GLY A 560 38.11 -7.71 -8.03
N VAL A 561 37.06 -6.99 -8.37
CA VAL A 561 37.01 -5.55 -8.26
C VAL A 561 36.56 -5.25 -6.84
N ASP A 562 37.55 -5.12 -5.93
CA ASP A 562 37.35 -4.42 -4.67
C ASP A 562 36.97 -2.97 -4.99
N ASP A 563 36.24 -2.31 -4.10
CA ASP A 563 35.47 -1.05 -4.26
C ASP A 563 36.26 0.18 -4.79
N GLU A 564 37.44 0.02 -5.38
CA GLU A 564 38.22 1.11 -5.97
C GLU A 564 38.72 0.75 -7.37
N GLU A 565 38.20 1.48 -8.35
CA GLU A 565 38.65 1.67 -9.76
C GLU A 565 37.99 0.84 -10.89
N LYS A 566 37.21 1.59 -11.67
CA LYS A 566 36.99 1.55 -13.13
C LYS A 566 36.26 0.38 -13.78
N SER A 567 35.03 0.65 -14.18
CA SER A 567 34.59 0.44 -15.57
C SER A 567 33.23 1.10 -15.85
N ASP A 568 33.24 1.98 -16.80
CA ASP A 568 32.29 3.07 -17.06
C ASP A 568 30.96 2.68 -17.74
N ASP A 569 30.75 1.46 -18.19
CA ASP A 569 29.62 1.16 -19.09
C ASP A 569 28.55 0.22 -18.51
N SER A 570 28.83 -0.55 -17.45
CA SER A 570 27.88 -1.54 -16.93
C SER A 570 26.88 -1.03 -15.89
N LEU A 571 27.16 0.15 -15.29
CA LEU A 571 26.27 0.82 -14.33
C LEU A 571 25.22 1.72 -15.01
N ALA A 572 25.31 1.90 -16.32
CA ALA A 572 24.39 2.75 -17.08
C ALA A 572 22.90 2.33 -16.97
N SER A 573 22.65 1.05 -16.73
CA SER A 573 21.29 0.51 -16.61
C SER A 573 20.59 0.83 -15.30
N LEU A 574 21.32 1.23 -14.24
CA LEU A 574 20.77 1.53 -12.90
C LEU A 574 20.57 3.03 -12.65
N ILE A 575 21.10 3.89 -13.51
CA ILE A 575 21.15 5.34 -13.29
C ILE A 575 19.98 6.09 -13.94
N ILE A 576 19.36 5.46 -14.93
CA ILE A 576 18.21 6.00 -15.64
C ILE A 576 16.97 5.21 -15.30
N ALA A 577 16.06 5.83 -14.58
CA ALA A 577 14.76 5.28 -14.28
C ALA A 577 13.92 5.15 -15.56
N GLY A 578 13.33 3.97 -15.78
CA GLY A 578 12.51 3.69 -16.96
C GLY A 578 13.16 2.79 -18.02
N THR A 579 14.36 2.26 -17.75
CA THR A 579 15.09 1.42 -18.70
C THR A 579 15.39 0.01 -18.20
N GLU A 580 14.68 -0.44 -17.16
CA GLU A 580 14.94 -1.70 -16.45
C GLU A 580 14.89 -2.91 -17.40
N GLY A 581 15.99 -3.66 -17.40
CA GLY A 581 16.16 -4.83 -18.26
C GLY A 581 16.55 -4.52 -19.69
N MET A 582 16.74 -3.24 -20.06
CA MET A 582 17.25 -2.84 -21.36
C MET A 582 18.71 -2.42 -21.27
N VAL A 583 19.47 -2.64 -22.35
CA VAL A 583 20.81 -2.06 -22.48
C VAL A 583 20.65 -0.56 -22.68
N VAL A 584 21.26 0.24 -21.81
CA VAL A 584 21.24 1.70 -21.89
C VAL A 584 22.60 2.21 -22.35
N SER A 585 22.59 3.16 -23.27
CA SER A 585 23.78 3.87 -23.71
C SER A 585 23.50 5.38 -23.80
N TYR A 586 24.51 6.20 -23.56
CA TYR A 586 24.40 7.65 -23.65
C TYR A 586 24.79 8.13 -25.04
N ALA A 587 24.01 9.06 -25.59
CA ALA A 587 24.24 9.58 -26.92
C ALA A 587 25.49 10.46 -26.96
N LYS A 588 26.47 10.08 -27.78
CA LYS A 588 27.72 10.85 -28.01
C LYS A 588 27.48 12.17 -28.77
N CYS A 589 26.29 12.39 -29.34
CA CYS A 589 25.96 13.64 -30.03
C CYS A 589 25.54 14.79 -29.10
N CYS A 590 25.13 14.50 -27.87
CA CYS A 590 24.65 15.51 -26.91
C CYS A 590 25.15 15.34 -25.48
N TYR A 591 25.86 14.25 -25.18
CA TYR A 591 26.47 13.96 -23.87
C TYR A 591 25.55 14.33 -22.72
N PRO A 592 24.44 13.58 -22.49
CA PRO A 592 23.49 13.86 -21.41
C PRO A 592 24.13 13.61 -20.04
N ILE A 593 23.90 14.53 -19.10
CA ILE A 593 24.40 14.46 -17.72
C ILE A 593 23.27 14.58 -16.71
N PRO A 594 23.43 14.14 -15.45
CA PRO A 594 22.41 14.31 -14.41
C PRO A 594 21.94 15.77 -14.28
N GLY A 595 20.61 15.93 -14.21
CA GLY A 595 19.96 17.24 -14.18
C GLY A 595 19.57 17.78 -15.57
N ASP A 596 19.97 17.12 -16.67
CA ASP A 596 19.41 17.40 -17.99
C ASP A 596 18.02 16.78 -18.13
N ASP A 597 17.18 17.43 -18.90
CA ASP A 597 15.92 16.84 -19.37
C ASP A 597 16.24 15.85 -20.51
N VAL A 598 15.93 14.58 -20.29
CA VAL A 598 16.37 13.47 -21.14
C VAL A 598 15.21 12.64 -21.70
N MET A 599 15.45 12.01 -22.84
CA MET A 599 14.54 11.10 -23.52
C MET A 599 15.29 9.90 -24.07
N GLY A 600 14.73 8.70 -23.90
CA GLY A 600 15.26 7.47 -24.46
C GLY A 600 14.73 7.19 -25.86
N TYR A 601 15.60 6.74 -26.77
CA TYR A 601 15.23 6.28 -28.11
C TYR A 601 15.60 4.80 -28.28
N LEU A 602 14.62 3.98 -28.66
CA LEU A 602 14.81 2.54 -28.83
C LEU A 602 15.50 2.25 -30.17
N THR A 603 16.71 1.71 -30.12
CA THR A 603 17.50 1.38 -31.29
C THR A 603 17.67 -0.13 -31.41
N ALA A 604 17.30 -0.70 -32.56
CA ALA A 604 17.47 -2.14 -32.81
C ALA A 604 18.94 -2.53 -32.62
N GLY A 605 19.19 -3.55 -31.76
CA GLY A 605 20.52 -4.07 -31.47
C GLY A 605 21.39 -3.27 -30.49
N ARG A 606 20.97 -2.06 -30.07
CA ARG A 606 21.71 -1.21 -29.12
C ARG A 606 20.93 -0.88 -27.82
N GLY A 607 19.67 -1.29 -27.74
CA GLY A 607 18.82 -0.99 -26.60
C GLY A 607 18.32 0.47 -26.61
N VAL A 608 18.27 1.11 -25.44
CA VAL A 608 17.81 2.49 -25.28
C VAL A 608 18.99 3.44 -25.30
N VAL A 609 18.99 4.39 -26.24
CA VAL A 609 19.98 5.46 -26.32
C VAL A 609 19.38 6.72 -25.69
N ILE A 610 20.04 7.23 -24.65
CA ILE A 610 19.57 8.42 -23.91
C ILE A 610 20.11 9.68 -24.61
N HIS A 611 19.19 10.57 -24.95
CA HIS A 611 19.46 11.89 -25.51
C HIS A 611 18.94 13.02 -24.62
N ARG A 612 19.52 14.21 -24.74
CA ARG A 612 18.93 15.44 -24.20
C ARG A 612 17.69 15.80 -25.01
N ASN A 613 16.62 16.25 -24.39
CA ASN A 613 15.41 16.71 -25.09
C ASN A 613 15.67 17.83 -26.13
N THR A 614 16.72 18.59 -25.90
CA THR A 614 17.16 19.68 -26.79
C THR A 614 18.10 19.25 -27.94
N CYS A 615 18.40 17.94 -28.05
CA CYS A 615 19.31 17.43 -29.06
C CYS A 615 18.78 17.62 -30.49
N GLY A 616 19.56 18.28 -31.38
CA GLY A 616 19.19 18.53 -32.77
C GLY A 616 18.93 17.26 -33.59
N ASN A 617 19.63 16.16 -33.26
CA ASN A 617 19.44 14.87 -33.93
C ASN A 617 18.07 14.24 -33.66
N LEU A 618 17.39 14.66 -32.60
CA LEU A 618 16.04 14.16 -32.29
C LEU A 618 15.01 14.60 -33.33
N SER A 619 15.23 15.70 -34.02
CA SER A 619 14.32 16.19 -35.07
C SER A 619 14.13 15.19 -36.21
N LYS A 620 15.17 14.40 -36.54
CA LYS A 620 15.12 13.34 -37.56
C LYS A 620 14.26 12.14 -37.12
N PHE A 621 14.12 11.90 -35.82
CA PHE A 621 13.41 10.77 -35.24
C PHE A 621 12.00 11.11 -34.77
N ARG A 622 11.57 12.38 -34.76
CA ARG A 622 10.21 12.83 -34.40
C ARG A 622 9.10 12.17 -35.22
N LYS A 623 9.43 11.59 -36.35
CA LYS A 623 8.48 10.87 -37.23
C LYS A 623 8.12 9.45 -36.74
N GLN A 624 8.76 8.95 -35.67
CA GLN A 624 8.55 7.61 -35.12
C GLN A 624 8.32 7.68 -33.60
N PRO A 625 7.17 8.24 -33.17
CA PRO A 625 6.89 8.44 -31.74
C PRO A 625 6.81 7.13 -30.95
N GLU A 626 6.55 6.01 -31.62
CA GLU A 626 6.48 4.66 -31.03
C GLU A 626 7.82 4.14 -30.50
N LYS A 627 8.94 4.75 -30.88
CA LYS A 627 10.30 4.38 -30.42
C LYS A 627 10.82 5.23 -29.27
N TRP A 628 10.04 6.20 -28.82
CA TRP A 628 10.41 7.09 -27.75
C TRP A 628 9.98 6.57 -26.38
N ILE A 629 10.86 6.67 -25.40
CA ILE A 629 10.61 6.27 -24.01
C ILE A 629 10.89 7.48 -23.13
N ALA A 630 9.92 7.86 -22.31
CA ALA A 630 10.14 8.85 -21.26
C ALA A 630 11.02 8.24 -20.17
N VAL A 631 12.14 8.89 -19.88
CA VAL A 631 13.13 8.43 -18.91
C VAL A 631 13.53 9.58 -18.00
N THR A 632 13.94 9.28 -16.77
CA THR A 632 14.40 10.27 -15.79
C THR A 632 15.66 9.80 -15.08
N TRP A 633 16.47 10.77 -14.63
CA TRP A 633 17.63 10.47 -13.81
C TRP A 633 17.21 9.95 -12.41
N GLU A 634 17.95 9.01 -11.87
CA GLU A 634 17.82 8.60 -10.46
C GLU A 634 18.31 9.72 -9.52
N LYS A 635 17.80 9.73 -8.27
CA LYS A 635 18.02 10.87 -7.35
C LYS A 635 19.40 10.92 -6.68
N ASN A 636 20.13 9.82 -6.58
CA ASN A 636 21.45 9.77 -5.94
C ASN A 636 22.41 9.08 -6.88
N ILE A 637 23.09 9.86 -7.71
CA ILE A 637 24.09 9.38 -8.65
C ILE A 637 25.45 9.87 -8.16
N ASP A 638 26.30 8.95 -7.77
CA ASP A 638 27.66 9.26 -7.30
C ASP A 638 28.68 8.72 -8.30
N ARG A 639 28.73 9.37 -9.48
CA ARG A 639 29.75 9.14 -10.51
C ARG A 639 29.89 10.31 -11.43
N ASP A 640 31.01 10.35 -12.18
CA ASP A 640 31.27 11.36 -13.20
C ASP A 640 30.70 10.96 -14.57
N PHE A 641 30.26 11.97 -15.31
CA PHE A 641 29.69 11.85 -16.66
C PHE A 641 30.51 12.68 -17.64
N VAL A 642 30.70 12.14 -18.82
CA VAL A 642 31.41 12.87 -19.89
C VAL A 642 30.55 13.94 -20.49
N CYS A 643 31.07 15.16 -20.62
CA CYS A 643 30.38 16.29 -21.22
C CYS A 643 31.34 17.07 -22.12
N GLN A 644 30.81 17.62 -23.22
CA GLN A 644 31.58 18.44 -24.15
C GLN A 644 31.25 19.90 -23.97
N ILE A 645 32.27 20.75 -23.87
CA ILE A 645 32.16 22.19 -23.90
C ILE A 645 33.04 22.77 -25.00
N GLN A 646 32.62 23.87 -25.60
CA GLN A 646 33.41 24.65 -26.55
C GLN A 646 33.73 26.02 -25.97
N THR A 647 34.98 26.43 -26.14
CA THR A 647 35.48 27.75 -25.72
C THR A 647 36.05 28.49 -26.90
N GLU A 648 35.58 29.69 -27.14
CA GLU A 648 36.21 30.65 -28.05
C GLU A 648 37.20 31.49 -27.25
N THR A 649 38.46 31.43 -27.62
CA THR A 649 39.57 32.09 -26.88
C THR A 649 40.38 32.98 -27.82
N ARG A 650 41.03 34.01 -27.29
CA ARG A 650 42.01 34.79 -28.04
C ARG A 650 43.21 33.89 -28.37
N ASN A 651 43.72 34.01 -29.62
CA ASN A 651 44.84 33.21 -30.09
C ASN A 651 46.17 33.71 -29.50
N ARG A 652 46.47 33.28 -28.23
CA ARG A 652 47.70 33.62 -27.51
C ARG A 652 48.35 32.36 -26.95
N ALA A 653 49.70 32.39 -26.88
CA ALA A 653 50.44 31.29 -26.24
C ALA A 653 50.04 31.15 -24.78
N GLY A 654 49.82 29.93 -24.33
CA GLY A 654 49.46 29.58 -22.92
C GLY A 654 47.97 29.54 -22.59
N VAL A 655 47.06 30.09 -23.42
CA VAL A 655 45.62 30.14 -23.12
C VAL A 655 45.01 28.74 -22.92
N LEU A 656 45.43 27.75 -23.71
CA LEU A 656 45.00 26.39 -23.57
C LEU A 656 45.37 25.82 -22.17
N ALA A 657 46.58 26.10 -21.71
CA ALA A 657 47.05 25.64 -20.39
C ALA A 657 46.27 26.33 -19.25
N GLU A 658 45.99 27.64 -19.40
CA GLU A 658 45.19 28.37 -18.41
C GLU A 658 43.76 27.84 -18.31
N VAL A 659 43.09 27.55 -19.44
CA VAL A 659 41.73 26.98 -19.46
C VAL A 659 41.76 25.58 -18.87
N ALA A 660 42.74 24.74 -19.24
CA ALA A 660 42.86 23.38 -18.70
C ALA A 660 43.10 23.38 -17.18
N ALA A 661 43.95 24.28 -16.69
CA ALA A 661 44.18 24.45 -15.24
C ALA A 661 42.89 24.86 -14.52
N THR A 662 42.13 25.84 -15.06
CA THR A 662 40.87 26.28 -14.47
C THR A 662 39.80 25.17 -14.42
N ILE A 663 39.77 24.28 -15.41
CA ILE A 663 38.89 23.10 -15.45
C ILE A 663 39.32 22.11 -14.37
N ALA A 664 40.62 21.82 -14.25
CA ALA A 664 41.16 20.91 -13.25
C ALA A 664 40.95 21.42 -11.81
N ASP A 665 41.11 22.74 -11.58
CA ASP A 665 40.86 23.38 -10.28
C ASP A 665 39.37 23.26 -9.82
N CYS A 666 38.47 23.04 -10.76
CA CYS A 666 37.07 22.75 -10.44
C CYS A 666 36.81 21.29 -10.11
N GLY A 667 37.83 20.44 -10.07
CA GLY A 667 37.70 18.99 -9.76
C GLY A 667 37.16 18.17 -10.96
N SER A 668 37.39 18.64 -12.18
CA SER A 668 37.00 17.97 -13.43
C SER A 668 38.23 17.47 -14.18
N ASN A 669 38.18 16.21 -14.64
CA ASN A 669 39.21 15.67 -15.52
C ASN A 669 38.91 15.96 -16.97
N ILE A 670 39.97 16.26 -17.78
CA ILE A 670 39.86 16.47 -19.19
C ILE A 670 40.28 15.19 -19.91
N GLU A 671 39.32 14.57 -20.62
CA GLU A 671 39.60 13.34 -21.39
C GLU A 671 40.19 13.61 -22.76
N GLN A 672 39.71 14.69 -23.41
CA GLN A 672 40.15 15.05 -24.76
C GLN A 672 40.08 16.53 -24.95
N VAL A 673 41.06 17.08 -25.68
CA VAL A 673 41.06 18.48 -26.17
C VAL A 673 41.25 18.47 -27.67
N GLU A 674 40.43 19.24 -28.38
CA GLU A 674 40.49 19.35 -29.81
C GLU A 674 40.43 20.83 -30.23
N VAL A 675 41.22 21.22 -31.19
CA VAL A 675 41.18 22.57 -31.77
C VAL A 675 40.32 22.51 -33.03
N LEU A 676 39.09 23.02 -32.95
CA LEU A 676 38.10 22.96 -34.04
C LEU A 676 38.35 24.00 -35.12
N GLY A 677 38.97 25.11 -34.77
CA GLY A 677 39.26 26.18 -35.70
C GLY A 677 40.29 27.17 -35.13
N ARG A 678 41.19 27.68 -36.01
CA ARG A 678 42.11 28.81 -35.74
C ARG A 678 41.89 29.91 -36.72
N HIS A 679 41.54 31.09 -36.22
CA HIS A 679 41.51 32.33 -36.96
C HIS A 679 42.65 33.24 -36.45
N GLU A 680 42.98 34.30 -37.16
CA GLU A 680 44.10 35.19 -36.79
C GLU A 680 43.98 35.68 -35.31
N ASP A 681 42.78 36.06 -34.88
CA ASP A 681 42.54 36.65 -33.58
C ASP A 681 41.91 35.69 -32.55
N CYS A 682 41.35 34.56 -32.95
CA CYS A 682 40.65 33.65 -32.05
C CYS A 682 40.86 32.16 -32.40
N SER A 683 40.78 31.32 -31.38
CA SER A 683 40.81 29.86 -31.49
C SER A 683 39.55 29.25 -30.84
N VAL A 684 38.97 28.25 -31.48
CA VAL A 684 37.85 27.47 -30.93
C VAL A 684 38.41 26.16 -30.43
N LEU A 685 38.33 25.96 -29.10
CA LEU A 685 38.78 24.77 -28.42
C LEU A 685 37.57 23.97 -27.94
N SER A 686 37.57 22.69 -28.19
CA SER A 686 36.60 21.73 -27.66
C SER A 686 37.26 20.91 -26.58
N PHE A 687 36.62 20.83 -25.41
CA PHE A 687 37.03 20.03 -24.27
C PHE A 687 35.99 18.95 -24.01
N LEU A 688 36.41 17.71 -24.00
CA LEU A 688 35.65 16.58 -23.44
C LEU A 688 36.11 16.39 -21.99
N LEU A 689 35.23 16.58 -21.05
CA LEU A 689 35.56 16.62 -19.62
C LEU A 689 34.54 15.86 -18.77
N THR A 690 34.94 15.46 -17.58
CA THR A 690 34.09 14.72 -16.63
C THR A 690 33.39 15.67 -15.67
N VAL A 691 32.09 15.49 -15.47
CA VAL A 691 31.26 16.29 -14.54
C VAL A 691 30.30 15.40 -13.77
N ARG A 692 29.98 15.79 -12.53
CA ARG A 692 29.05 15.06 -11.69
C ARG A 692 27.59 15.31 -12.09
N ASP A 693 27.27 16.57 -12.34
CA ASP A 693 25.93 17.01 -12.67
C ASP A 693 25.91 18.37 -13.41
N ARG A 694 24.72 18.86 -13.69
CA ARG A 694 24.50 20.16 -14.35
C ARG A 694 25.01 21.33 -13.52
N SER A 695 24.99 21.27 -12.18
CA SER A 695 25.48 22.33 -11.30
C SER A 695 27.00 22.42 -11.35
N HIS A 696 27.69 21.28 -11.32
CA HIS A 696 29.15 21.19 -11.46
C HIS A 696 29.60 21.74 -12.83
N LEU A 697 28.93 21.33 -13.91
CA LEU A 697 29.22 21.90 -15.26
C LEU A 697 29.03 23.41 -15.28
N ALA A 698 27.95 23.93 -14.71
CA ALA A 698 27.68 25.36 -14.66
C ALA A 698 28.74 26.15 -13.88
N GLN A 699 29.33 25.54 -12.84
CA GLN A 699 30.45 26.13 -12.10
C GLN A 699 31.70 26.21 -12.96
N ILE A 700 32.06 25.12 -13.65
CA ILE A 700 33.20 25.09 -14.59
C ILE A 700 33.05 26.17 -15.67
N MET A 701 31.88 26.19 -16.33
CA MET A 701 31.63 27.16 -17.39
C MET A 701 31.68 28.60 -16.89
N ARG A 702 31.21 28.88 -15.65
CA ARG A 702 31.31 30.22 -15.05
C ARG A 702 32.75 30.62 -14.76
N ASN A 703 33.57 29.72 -14.27
CA ASN A 703 34.99 30.01 -13.95
C ASN A 703 35.80 30.22 -15.22
N VAL A 704 35.61 29.39 -16.25
CA VAL A 704 36.25 29.57 -17.55
C VAL A 704 35.82 30.86 -18.22
N ARG A 705 34.54 31.26 -18.11
CA ARG A 705 34.02 32.53 -18.73
C ARG A 705 34.60 33.78 -18.05
N LYS A 706 35.07 33.72 -16.80
CA LYS A 706 35.69 34.89 -16.14
C LYS A 706 37.11 35.17 -16.57
N MET A 707 37.74 34.30 -17.37
CA MET A 707 39.09 34.46 -17.82
C MET A 707 39.18 35.55 -18.88
N GLN A 708 40.20 36.42 -18.82
CA GLN A 708 40.37 37.58 -19.75
C GLN A 708 40.52 37.18 -21.21
N ASN A 709 41.07 35.98 -21.45
CA ASN A 709 41.35 35.48 -22.79
C ASN A 709 40.23 34.63 -23.38
N VAL A 710 39.11 34.39 -22.65
CA VAL A 710 37.97 33.62 -23.11
C VAL A 710 36.86 34.56 -23.57
N LEU A 711 36.45 34.42 -24.82
CA LEU A 711 35.42 35.25 -25.45
C LEU A 711 34.04 34.65 -25.25
N ARG A 712 33.93 33.33 -25.37
CA ARG A 712 32.66 32.62 -25.24
C ARG A 712 32.88 31.20 -24.73
N VAL A 713 31.95 30.71 -23.89
CA VAL A 713 31.88 29.30 -23.46
C VAL A 713 30.48 28.81 -23.74
N SER A 714 30.35 27.70 -24.44
CA SER A 714 29.08 27.05 -24.75
C SER A 714 29.19 25.56 -24.50
N ARG A 715 28.08 24.97 -24.09
CA ARG A 715 27.88 23.52 -24.11
C ARG A 715 27.25 23.17 -25.43
N ASP A 716 27.99 22.47 -26.28
CA ASP A 716 27.52 22.15 -27.62
C ASP A 716 26.38 21.15 -27.61
N CYS A 717 25.34 21.45 -28.42
CA CYS A 717 24.38 20.51 -28.91
C CYS A 717 24.59 20.45 -30.42
N ALA A 718 25.27 19.40 -30.90
CA ALA A 718 25.46 19.18 -32.33
C ALA A 718 24.11 19.06 -33.07
#